data_d38b64268c8229ea7a6374c24301b331
#
_entry.id   d38b64268c8229ea7a6374c24301b331
#
_cell.length_a   1.000
_cell.length_b   1.000
_cell.length_c   1.000
_cell.angle_alpha   90.00
_cell.angle_beta   90.00
_cell.angle_gamma   90.00
#
_symmetry.space_group_name_H-M   'P 1'
#
loop_
_entity.id
_entity.type
_entity.pdbx_description
1 polymer ?
#
loop_
_entity_poly.entity_id
_entity_poly.type
_entity_poly.pdbx_seq_one_letter_code
_entity_poly.pdbx_strand_id
1 'polypeptide(L)'
;MEIIRAKTAGFCFGVDRAVKLTYDLLAEGRKVATLGPLIHNAQVVADLEAKGAVTCPDIDAVPDGYEVVIRSHGVPRTVYDRISTRRLAYHDATCPFVAKIHKIAMEADKICALLLVAGDADHPEVQGIVGHTKGPVRVFANLEELQNLLPALLQQESIYVVAQTTFRVESWENCKVFLKKECTKAKIFDTICNATWARQQEAEDLSQKCDRMVVIGGHHSSNTQKLLQVAARHTRAINVETADELDPAWLAGAARVGVTAGASTPSSIIEEVLNSMSEEIRDDMSFEEMLNASEAKPLYAGKIVKAKVISVSPTECTVGIDGSKHTGIVPLREMSHDPNAKMEDLVKEGDDLDLVVVKTNDQEGVDTLSRVRFEAQKGMKDVSEAAENGTVMEGDVMEANKGGVVVNVKGVRVFVPRSQATMRRDEDYTKLVGQHVQLVITECAGRKIVGSINKVTAEANKAKREEFWANVEVGKQYTGVVKSLTSYGAFVDVGGVDGLCHISELSWNNIKHPSEVVKVGDEIEVYVKSYDPENQKVSLGYKKEEDNPWVKLENEVPVGTEFTAPVVSITKFGAFVRIMPGIDGLVHISEITNERVNKVSDVLKVGDEVRVKLTAVDFDRKRISLSMKACLDEENGEDAE
;
A
#
# COMPACT_ATOMS: atom_id res chain seq x y z
N MET A 1 19.35 -36.63 -21.35
CA MET A 1 20.02 -35.48 -20.67
C MET A 1 19.09 -34.29 -20.80
N GLU A 2 18.76 -33.62 -19.70
CA GLU A 2 17.95 -32.39 -19.71
C GLU A 2 18.87 -31.18 -19.86
N ILE A 3 18.60 -30.30 -20.84
CA ILE A 3 19.37 -29.06 -21.05
C ILE A 3 18.52 -27.89 -20.57
N ILE A 4 19.05 -27.11 -19.65
CA ILE A 4 18.37 -25.93 -19.07
C ILE A 4 19.13 -24.68 -19.49
N ARG A 5 18.57 -23.91 -20.43
CA ARG A 5 19.12 -22.64 -20.88
C ARG A 5 18.77 -21.51 -19.92
N ALA A 6 19.75 -20.71 -19.55
CA ALA A 6 19.54 -19.45 -18.84
C ALA A 6 18.73 -18.46 -19.69
N LYS A 7 17.75 -17.82 -19.08
CA LYS A 7 16.90 -16.79 -19.74
C LYS A 7 17.70 -15.54 -20.11
N THR A 8 18.73 -15.24 -19.32
CA THR A 8 19.59 -14.07 -19.53
C THR A 8 20.74 -14.33 -20.51
N ALA A 9 20.89 -15.56 -21.06
CA ALA A 9 21.96 -15.89 -22.00
C ALA A 9 21.86 -15.07 -23.30
N GLY A 10 22.97 -14.44 -23.72
CA GLY A 10 23.06 -13.68 -24.98
C GLY A 10 23.37 -12.20 -24.79
N PHE A 11 23.23 -11.41 -25.85
CA PHE A 11 23.58 -9.99 -25.84
C PHE A 11 22.87 -9.22 -24.72
N CYS A 12 23.65 -8.41 -23.98
CA CYS A 12 23.04 -7.40 -23.13
C CYS A 12 22.61 -6.19 -23.96
N PHE A 13 21.80 -5.30 -23.35
CA PHE A 13 21.32 -4.09 -24.01
C PHE A 13 22.45 -3.24 -24.64
N GLY A 14 23.55 -2.99 -23.92
CA GLY A 14 24.65 -2.16 -24.42
C GLY A 14 25.37 -2.76 -25.61
N VAL A 15 25.58 -4.07 -25.61
CA VAL A 15 26.20 -4.81 -26.73
C VAL A 15 25.27 -4.85 -27.94
N ASP A 16 24.02 -5.22 -27.73
CA ASP A 16 23.00 -5.29 -28.78
C ASP A 16 22.86 -3.95 -29.52
N ARG A 17 22.78 -2.85 -28.77
CA ARG A 17 22.73 -1.49 -29.32
C ARG A 17 23.95 -1.16 -30.15
N ALA A 18 25.15 -1.48 -29.69
CA ALA A 18 26.39 -1.18 -30.40
C ALA A 18 26.51 -1.99 -31.70
N VAL A 19 26.16 -3.27 -31.66
CA VAL A 19 26.18 -4.17 -32.80
C VAL A 19 25.15 -3.73 -33.85
N LYS A 20 23.90 -3.49 -33.43
CA LYS A 20 22.82 -3.04 -34.30
C LYS A 20 23.16 -1.71 -34.99
N LEU A 21 23.61 -0.71 -34.23
CA LEU A 21 24.03 0.59 -34.77
C LEU A 21 25.09 0.41 -35.88
N THR A 22 26.06 -0.48 -35.68
CA THR A 22 27.14 -0.70 -36.64
C THR A 22 26.61 -1.38 -37.92
N TYR A 23 25.73 -2.38 -37.79
CA TYR A 23 25.08 -2.99 -38.95
C TYR A 23 24.19 -2.01 -39.72
N ASP A 24 23.41 -1.18 -39.03
CA ASP A 24 22.55 -0.17 -39.66
C ASP A 24 23.39 0.81 -40.52
N LEU A 25 24.52 1.30 -39.95
CA LEU A 25 25.44 2.18 -40.68
C LEU A 25 26.05 1.51 -41.91
N LEU A 26 26.46 0.24 -41.79
CA LEU A 26 27.00 -0.53 -42.93
C LEU A 26 25.92 -0.78 -43.99
N ALA A 27 24.69 -1.09 -43.58
CA ALA A 27 23.56 -1.26 -44.51
C ALA A 27 23.19 0.04 -45.24
N GLU A 28 23.39 1.22 -44.60
CA GLU A 28 23.28 2.53 -45.24
C GLU A 28 24.43 2.83 -46.24
N GLY A 29 25.39 1.93 -46.38
CA GLY A 29 26.55 2.09 -47.25
C GLY A 29 27.64 3.03 -46.70
N ARG A 30 27.62 3.33 -45.42
CA ARG A 30 28.62 4.18 -44.77
C ARG A 30 29.93 3.40 -44.55
N LYS A 31 31.04 4.11 -44.58
CA LYS A 31 32.36 3.56 -44.27
C LYS A 31 32.57 3.66 -42.76
N VAL A 32 32.59 2.54 -42.07
CA VAL A 32 32.65 2.48 -40.60
C VAL A 32 34.01 2.01 -40.11
N ALA A 33 34.58 2.72 -39.14
CA ALA A 33 35.78 2.32 -38.41
C ALA A 33 35.46 2.19 -36.92
N THR A 34 35.84 1.07 -36.30
CA THR A 34 35.73 0.86 -34.85
C THR A 34 37.07 1.07 -34.15
N LEU A 35 37.08 1.63 -32.95
CA LEU A 35 38.28 1.82 -32.15
C LEU A 35 38.51 0.58 -31.27
N GLY A 36 39.33 -0.35 -31.78
CA GLY A 36 39.46 -1.70 -31.26
C GLY A 36 38.20 -2.53 -31.55
N PRO A 37 38.17 -3.80 -31.09
CA PRO A 37 37.02 -4.67 -31.25
C PRO A 37 35.76 -4.02 -30.67
N LEU A 38 34.67 -4.00 -31.44
CA LEU A 38 33.40 -3.42 -31.01
C LEU A 38 32.87 -4.07 -29.74
N ILE A 39 33.02 -5.39 -29.66
CA ILE A 39 32.67 -6.26 -28.55
C ILE A 39 33.71 -7.38 -28.37
N HIS A 40 33.74 -8.04 -27.22
CA HIS A 40 34.62 -9.19 -26.96
C HIS A 40 34.04 -10.50 -27.54
N ASN A 41 33.86 -10.54 -28.88
CA ASN A 41 33.46 -11.74 -29.61
C ASN A 41 34.07 -11.68 -31.03
N ALA A 42 35.00 -12.61 -31.31
CA ALA A 42 35.78 -12.65 -32.54
C ALA A 42 34.91 -12.89 -33.78
N GLN A 43 33.87 -13.73 -33.69
CA GLN A 43 32.98 -14.05 -34.81
C GLN A 43 32.17 -12.82 -35.26
N VAL A 44 31.61 -12.05 -34.32
CA VAL A 44 30.86 -10.83 -34.62
C VAL A 44 31.77 -9.79 -35.24
N VAL A 45 33.01 -9.63 -34.73
CA VAL A 45 33.99 -8.70 -35.31
C VAL A 45 34.33 -9.10 -36.75
N ALA A 46 34.60 -10.40 -37.01
CA ALA A 46 34.88 -10.91 -38.35
C ALA A 46 33.71 -10.72 -39.34
N ASP A 47 32.45 -10.89 -38.89
CA ASP A 47 31.29 -10.65 -39.72
C ASP A 47 31.11 -9.14 -40.06
N LEU A 48 31.34 -8.25 -39.09
CA LEU A 48 31.33 -6.82 -39.35
C LEU A 48 32.43 -6.41 -40.32
N GLU A 49 33.64 -6.97 -40.21
CA GLU A 49 34.76 -6.74 -41.13
C GLU A 49 34.45 -7.28 -42.55
N ALA A 50 33.84 -8.46 -42.65
CA ALA A 50 33.37 -9.01 -43.93
C ALA A 50 32.31 -8.11 -44.59
N LYS A 51 31.51 -7.39 -43.82
CA LYS A 51 30.53 -6.43 -44.30
C LYS A 51 31.11 -5.01 -44.54
N GLY A 52 32.43 -4.82 -44.36
CA GLY A 52 33.14 -3.59 -44.71
C GLY A 52 33.51 -2.67 -43.54
N ALA A 53 33.31 -3.07 -42.29
CA ALA A 53 33.85 -2.34 -41.16
C ALA A 53 35.37 -2.52 -41.07
N VAL A 54 36.08 -1.53 -40.50
CA VAL A 54 37.54 -1.58 -40.29
C VAL A 54 37.80 -1.43 -38.78
N THR A 55 38.48 -2.40 -38.20
CA THR A 55 38.93 -2.30 -36.81
C THR A 55 40.28 -1.57 -36.73
N CYS A 56 40.29 -0.40 -36.10
CA CYS A 56 41.48 0.43 -35.93
C CYS A 56 42.03 0.34 -34.49
N PRO A 57 43.34 0.22 -34.27
CA PRO A 57 43.89 0.15 -32.92
C PRO A 57 43.72 1.45 -32.15
N ASP A 58 43.76 2.58 -32.85
CA ASP A 58 43.61 3.92 -32.29
C ASP A 58 42.98 4.89 -33.30
N ILE A 59 42.74 6.13 -32.86
CA ILE A 59 42.08 7.15 -33.66
C ILE A 59 42.94 7.61 -34.84
N ASP A 60 44.25 7.50 -34.77
CA ASP A 60 45.15 7.95 -35.82
C ASP A 60 45.21 6.97 -37.00
N ALA A 61 44.90 5.70 -36.73
CA ALA A 61 44.81 4.65 -37.74
C ALA A 61 43.49 4.69 -38.56
N VAL A 62 42.53 5.53 -38.16
CA VAL A 62 41.24 5.65 -38.89
C VAL A 62 41.49 6.28 -40.25
N PRO A 63 41.08 5.60 -41.35
CA PRO A 63 41.26 6.14 -42.70
C PRO A 63 40.34 7.36 -42.98
N ASP A 64 40.78 8.22 -43.90
CA ASP A 64 39.97 9.38 -44.29
C ASP A 64 38.64 8.96 -44.91
N GLY A 65 37.58 9.69 -44.55
CA GLY A 65 36.24 9.42 -45.03
C GLY A 65 35.49 8.28 -44.34
N TYR A 66 36.06 7.71 -43.26
CA TYR A 66 35.40 6.77 -42.37
C TYR A 66 34.73 7.49 -41.22
N GLU A 67 33.56 6.98 -40.79
CA GLU A 67 32.88 7.38 -39.58
C GLU A 67 33.27 6.48 -38.43
N VAL A 68 33.56 7.04 -37.26
CA VAL A 68 34.05 6.30 -36.11
C VAL A 68 32.87 5.79 -35.27
N VAL A 69 32.84 4.50 -34.97
CA VAL A 69 31.94 3.95 -33.96
C VAL A 69 32.73 3.69 -32.68
N ILE A 70 32.34 4.37 -31.60
CA ILE A 70 32.89 4.17 -30.26
C ILE A 70 32.25 2.93 -29.67
N ARG A 71 33.09 2.00 -29.19
CA ARG A 71 32.68 0.70 -28.63
C ARG A 71 31.83 0.84 -27.35
N SER A 72 31.10 -0.22 -27.01
CA SER A 72 30.20 -0.27 -25.83
C SER A 72 30.88 0.01 -24.49
N HIS A 73 32.17 -0.26 -24.37
CA HIS A 73 33.00 0.00 -23.17
C HIS A 73 33.37 1.48 -22.97
N GLY A 74 33.08 2.32 -23.96
CA GLY A 74 33.53 3.69 -23.99
C GLY A 74 35.03 3.85 -24.26
N VAL A 75 35.48 5.08 -24.31
CA VAL A 75 36.88 5.46 -24.53
C VAL A 75 37.25 6.62 -23.60
N PRO A 76 38.58 6.85 -23.33
CA PRO A 76 39.02 8.02 -22.58
C PRO A 76 38.60 9.33 -23.24
N ARG A 77 38.43 10.40 -22.45
CA ARG A 77 38.05 11.73 -22.96
C ARG A 77 39.01 12.26 -24.03
N THR A 78 40.31 11.96 -23.91
CA THR A 78 41.31 12.34 -24.90
C THR A 78 41.03 11.82 -26.32
N VAL A 79 40.31 10.71 -26.45
CA VAL A 79 39.90 10.17 -27.75
C VAL A 79 38.82 11.08 -28.41
N TYR A 80 37.87 11.57 -27.63
CA TYR A 80 36.85 12.54 -28.13
C TYR A 80 37.50 13.86 -28.57
N ASP A 81 38.53 14.34 -27.82
CA ASP A 81 39.29 15.54 -28.19
C ASP A 81 40.01 15.34 -29.53
N ARG A 82 40.60 14.15 -29.75
CA ARG A 82 41.28 13.79 -31.01
C ARG A 82 40.32 13.63 -32.19
N ILE A 83 39.12 13.00 -31.96
CA ILE A 83 38.05 12.92 -32.94
C ILE A 83 37.67 14.34 -33.41
N SER A 84 37.48 15.25 -32.45
CA SER A 84 37.13 16.66 -32.74
C SER A 84 38.26 17.37 -33.51
N THR A 85 39.53 17.16 -33.13
CA THR A 85 40.69 17.76 -33.81
C THR A 85 40.81 17.27 -35.24
N ARG A 86 40.57 15.98 -35.50
CA ARG A 86 40.58 15.39 -36.84
C ARG A 86 39.27 15.65 -37.63
N ARG A 87 38.26 16.25 -37.01
CA ARG A 87 36.95 16.53 -37.61
C ARG A 87 36.27 15.27 -38.16
N LEU A 88 36.43 14.13 -37.46
CA LEU A 88 35.82 12.87 -37.85
C LEU A 88 34.36 12.85 -37.43
N ALA A 89 33.48 12.34 -38.29
CA ALA A 89 32.15 11.98 -37.89
C ALA A 89 32.23 10.76 -36.94
N TYR A 90 31.40 10.74 -35.90
CA TYR A 90 31.39 9.61 -34.98
C TYR A 90 30.00 9.29 -34.43
N HIS A 91 29.82 8.05 -34.06
CA HIS A 91 28.64 7.50 -33.43
C HIS A 91 29.07 6.91 -32.08
N ASP A 92 28.49 7.41 -31.02
CA ASP A 92 28.81 6.94 -29.67
C ASP A 92 27.92 5.77 -29.28
N ALA A 93 28.50 4.54 -29.36
CA ALA A 93 27.85 3.33 -28.93
C ALA A 93 28.20 2.96 -27.47
N THR A 94 28.82 3.84 -26.71
CA THR A 94 29.07 3.65 -25.27
C THR A 94 27.81 3.24 -24.56
N CYS A 95 27.85 2.16 -23.80
CA CYS A 95 26.74 1.70 -22.99
C CYS A 95 26.29 2.78 -22.02
N PRO A 96 25.00 3.11 -21.89
CA PRO A 96 24.51 4.15 -20.97
C PRO A 96 24.94 3.94 -19.51
N PHE A 97 25.07 2.69 -19.09
CA PHE A 97 25.57 2.37 -17.73
C PHE A 97 27.03 2.78 -17.58
N VAL A 98 27.85 2.56 -18.58
CA VAL A 98 29.25 3.01 -18.60
C VAL A 98 29.31 4.55 -18.69
N ALA A 99 28.50 5.16 -19.54
CA ALA A 99 28.41 6.62 -19.66
C ALA A 99 27.99 7.29 -18.34
N LYS A 100 27.14 6.64 -17.52
CA LYS A 100 26.81 7.09 -16.16
C LYS A 100 28.05 7.11 -15.25
N ILE A 101 28.91 6.10 -15.35
CA ILE A 101 30.17 6.05 -14.56
C ILE A 101 31.14 7.15 -15.01
N HIS A 102 31.24 7.39 -16.33
CA HIS A 102 32.03 8.50 -16.86
C HIS A 102 31.56 9.86 -16.30
N LYS A 103 30.25 10.09 -16.18
CA LYS A 103 29.70 11.30 -15.56
C LYS A 103 30.10 11.41 -14.08
N ILE A 104 30.03 10.29 -13.32
CA ILE A 104 30.46 10.26 -11.90
C ILE A 104 31.94 10.57 -11.79
N ALA A 105 32.79 10.03 -12.67
CA ALA A 105 34.24 10.32 -12.69
C ALA A 105 34.50 11.82 -12.95
N MET A 106 33.79 12.44 -13.89
CA MET A 106 33.86 13.87 -14.14
C MET A 106 33.31 14.73 -12.98
N GLU A 107 32.32 14.26 -12.25
CA GLU A 107 31.85 14.94 -11.04
C GLU A 107 32.87 14.87 -9.92
N ALA A 108 33.50 13.71 -9.71
CA ALA A 108 34.59 13.57 -8.74
C ALA A 108 35.73 14.53 -9.05
N ASP A 109 36.12 14.69 -10.32
CA ASP A 109 37.14 15.61 -10.78
C ASP A 109 36.81 17.08 -10.43
N LYS A 110 35.56 17.51 -10.63
CA LYS A 110 35.13 18.88 -10.32
C LYS A 110 35.26 19.28 -8.85
N ILE A 111 35.17 18.34 -7.93
CA ILE A 111 35.28 18.57 -6.47
C ILE A 111 36.62 18.09 -5.91
N CYS A 112 37.58 17.75 -6.76
CA CYS A 112 38.89 17.22 -6.39
C CYS A 112 38.83 15.98 -5.48
N ALA A 113 37.79 15.15 -5.62
CA ALA A 113 37.66 13.91 -4.88
C ALA A 113 38.57 12.82 -5.45
N LEU A 114 39.03 11.91 -4.59
CA LEU A 114 39.68 10.68 -5.04
C LEU A 114 38.63 9.78 -5.72
N LEU A 115 38.87 9.40 -6.97
CA LEU A 115 38.06 8.37 -7.64
C LEU A 115 38.65 6.99 -7.31
N LEU A 116 37.87 6.14 -6.66
CA LEU A 116 38.20 4.76 -6.34
C LEU A 116 37.38 3.82 -7.23
N VAL A 117 38.02 3.00 -8.04
CA VAL A 117 37.40 2.15 -9.04
C VAL A 117 37.61 0.69 -8.70
N ALA A 118 36.51 -0.04 -8.43
CA ALA A 118 36.54 -1.49 -8.31
C ALA A 118 36.49 -2.13 -9.71
N GLY A 119 37.57 -2.73 -10.15
CA GLY A 119 37.70 -3.28 -11.51
C GLY A 119 39.10 -3.79 -11.84
N ASP A 120 39.21 -4.26 -13.07
CA ASP A 120 40.50 -4.66 -13.66
C ASP A 120 41.11 -3.44 -14.36
N ALA A 121 42.30 -3.02 -13.91
CA ALA A 121 42.98 -1.82 -14.41
C ALA A 121 43.31 -1.89 -15.92
N ASP A 122 43.54 -3.07 -16.45
CA ASP A 122 43.84 -3.29 -17.88
C ASP A 122 42.59 -3.39 -18.76
N HIS A 123 41.44 -3.49 -18.14
CA HIS A 123 40.16 -3.61 -18.89
C HIS A 123 39.78 -2.27 -19.58
N PRO A 124 39.37 -2.30 -20.86
CA PRO A 124 39.00 -1.12 -21.63
C PRO A 124 37.97 -0.19 -20.97
N GLU A 125 36.99 -0.74 -20.25
CA GLU A 125 35.98 0.02 -19.52
C GLU A 125 36.61 0.84 -18.38
N VAL A 126 37.50 0.20 -17.59
CA VAL A 126 38.20 0.87 -16.47
C VAL A 126 39.13 1.95 -16.99
N GLN A 127 39.87 1.69 -18.08
CA GLN A 127 40.68 2.69 -18.77
C GLN A 127 39.84 3.88 -19.25
N GLY A 128 38.66 3.61 -19.80
CA GLY A 128 37.67 4.64 -20.17
C GLY A 128 37.28 5.49 -18.97
N ILE A 129 36.90 4.85 -17.84
CA ILE A 129 36.50 5.54 -16.59
C ILE A 129 37.65 6.42 -16.06
N VAL A 130 38.85 5.86 -15.93
CA VAL A 130 40.04 6.58 -15.46
C VAL A 130 40.38 7.77 -16.37
N GLY A 131 40.19 7.58 -17.69
CA GLY A 131 40.44 8.64 -18.68
C GLY A 131 39.42 9.79 -18.70
N HIS A 132 38.39 9.73 -17.88
CA HIS A 132 37.40 10.81 -17.75
C HIS A 132 37.63 11.73 -16.54
N THR A 133 38.68 11.50 -15.75
CA THR A 133 39.12 12.40 -14.69
C THR A 133 40.59 12.78 -14.84
N LYS A 134 40.94 13.96 -14.37
CA LYS A 134 42.31 14.43 -14.23
C LYS A 134 42.78 14.35 -12.77
N GLY A 135 41.86 14.09 -11.85
CA GLY A 135 42.08 14.00 -10.43
C GLY A 135 42.76 12.69 -10.01
N PRO A 136 43.00 12.51 -8.71
CA PRO A 136 43.59 11.28 -8.19
C PRO A 136 42.67 10.09 -8.38
N VAL A 137 43.21 8.99 -8.91
CA VAL A 137 42.51 7.73 -9.13
C VAL A 137 43.24 6.58 -8.46
N ARG A 138 42.50 5.62 -7.91
CA ARG A 138 42.99 4.30 -7.50
C ARG A 138 42.05 3.23 -8.03
N VAL A 139 42.62 2.15 -8.53
CA VAL A 139 41.88 0.97 -9.00
C VAL A 139 42.24 -0.17 -8.06
N PHE A 140 41.27 -1.04 -7.78
CA PHE A 140 41.46 -2.28 -7.02
C PHE A 140 40.59 -3.39 -7.59
N ALA A 141 41.14 -4.63 -7.57
CA ALA A 141 40.48 -5.79 -8.16
C ALA A 141 39.69 -6.63 -7.12
N ASN A 142 39.99 -6.51 -5.83
CA ASN A 142 39.43 -7.34 -4.78
C ASN A 142 39.46 -6.64 -3.42
N LEU A 143 38.86 -7.27 -2.40
CA LEU A 143 38.77 -6.72 -1.04
C LEU A 143 40.14 -6.55 -0.38
N GLU A 144 41.09 -7.47 -0.64
CA GLU A 144 42.44 -7.41 -0.06
C GLU A 144 43.20 -6.17 -0.55
N GLU A 145 43.14 -5.90 -1.85
CA GLU A 145 43.74 -4.69 -2.43
C GLU A 145 43.09 -3.42 -1.88
N LEU A 146 41.77 -3.42 -1.71
CA LEU A 146 41.04 -2.32 -1.09
C LEU A 146 41.48 -2.08 0.36
N GLN A 147 41.66 -3.15 1.14
CA GLN A 147 42.15 -3.08 2.51
C GLN A 147 43.57 -2.46 2.58
N ASN A 148 44.42 -2.83 1.63
CA ASN A 148 45.79 -2.28 1.52
C ASN A 148 45.80 -0.78 1.18
N LEU A 149 44.74 -0.28 0.51
CA LEU A 149 44.57 1.15 0.19
C LEU A 149 44.02 1.97 1.37
N LEU A 150 43.48 1.35 2.42
CA LEU A 150 42.79 2.04 3.51
C LEU A 150 43.61 3.18 4.15
N PRO A 151 44.95 3.03 4.46
CA PRO A 151 45.71 4.13 5.05
C PRO A 151 45.74 5.38 4.17
N ALA A 152 45.78 5.20 2.85
CA ALA A 152 45.76 6.31 1.89
C ALA A 152 44.36 6.91 1.73
N LEU A 153 43.31 6.08 1.84
CA LEU A 153 41.91 6.52 1.74
C LEU A 153 41.52 7.40 2.93
N LEU A 154 41.96 7.07 4.13
CA LEU A 154 41.65 7.83 5.35
C LEU A 154 42.24 9.26 5.33
N GLN A 155 43.27 9.51 4.54
CA GLN A 155 43.90 10.83 4.36
C GLN A 155 43.10 11.73 3.38
N GLN A 156 42.15 11.18 2.63
CA GLN A 156 41.39 11.94 1.65
C GLN A 156 40.22 12.68 2.31
N GLU A 157 39.86 13.86 1.80
CA GLU A 157 38.71 14.63 2.25
C GLU A 157 37.41 14.11 1.67
N SER A 158 37.43 13.69 0.41
CA SER A 158 36.26 13.17 -0.31
C SER A 158 36.66 12.01 -1.23
N ILE A 159 35.88 10.96 -1.23
CA ILE A 159 36.14 9.77 -2.04
C ILE A 159 34.86 9.39 -2.77
N TYR A 160 34.93 9.24 -4.09
CA TYR A 160 33.89 8.70 -4.94
C TYR A 160 34.25 7.27 -5.31
N VAL A 161 33.36 6.34 -5.05
CA VAL A 161 33.62 4.91 -5.27
C VAL A 161 32.66 4.38 -6.31
N VAL A 162 33.18 3.79 -7.37
CA VAL A 162 32.44 3.15 -8.47
C VAL A 162 32.95 1.74 -8.72
N ALA A 163 32.14 0.90 -9.33
CA ALA A 163 32.55 -0.42 -9.80
C ALA A 163 32.43 -0.49 -11.33
N GLN A 164 33.33 -1.27 -11.95
CA GLN A 164 33.19 -1.72 -13.32
C GLN A 164 31.83 -2.42 -13.49
N THR A 165 31.11 -2.17 -14.60
CA THR A 165 29.75 -2.69 -14.80
C THR A 165 29.65 -4.20 -14.73
N THR A 166 30.74 -4.92 -15.02
CA THR A 166 30.86 -6.37 -14.99
C THR A 166 31.56 -6.90 -13.74
N PHE A 167 31.72 -6.10 -12.67
CA PHE A 167 32.36 -6.56 -11.44
C PHE A 167 31.54 -7.65 -10.74
N ARG A 168 32.18 -8.52 -9.94
CA ARG A 168 31.48 -9.55 -9.17
C ARG A 168 30.59 -8.92 -8.11
N VAL A 169 29.31 -9.28 -8.13
CA VAL A 169 28.30 -8.71 -7.20
C VAL A 169 28.69 -8.98 -5.75
N GLU A 170 28.96 -10.21 -5.37
CA GLU A 170 29.34 -10.58 -4.00
C GLU A 170 30.61 -9.85 -3.52
N SER A 171 31.63 -9.76 -4.39
CA SER A 171 32.87 -9.04 -4.05
C SER A 171 32.60 -7.56 -3.84
N TRP A 172 31.70 -6.98 -4.63
CA TRP A 172 31.30 -5.60 -4.49
C TRP A 172 30.54 -5.35 -3.18
N GLU A 173 29.61 -6.24 -2.80
CA GLU A 173 28.89 -6.15 -1.52
C GLU A 173 29.86 -6.16 -0.34
N ASN A 174 30.83 -7.07 -0.35
CA ASN A 174 31.87 -7.13 0.67
C ASN A 174 32.70 -5.83 0.74
N CYS A 175 33.05 -5.27 -0.42
CA CYS A 175 33.77 -3.99 -0.48
C CYS A 175 32.90 -2.83 0.04
N LYS A 176 31.60 -2.80 -0.29
CA LYS A 176 30.66 -1.78 0.23
C LYS A 176 30.55 -1.85 1.75
N VAL A 177 30.39 -3.05 2.32
CA VAL A 177 30.34 -3.25 3.78
C VAL A 177 31.62 -2.74 4.44
N PHE A 178 32.78 -3.10 3.89
CA PHE A 178 34.08 -2.64 4.39
C PHE A 178 34.20 -1.12 4.35
N LEU A 179 33.88 -0.51 3.19
CA LEU A 179 33.97 0.95 3.02
C LEU A 179 33.00 1.70 3.94
N LYS A 180 31.78 1.25 4.09
CA LYS A 180 30.80 1.86 5.00
C LYS A 180 31.27 1.83 6.45
N LYS A 181 31.99 0.77 6.85
CA LYS A 181 32.51 0.61 8.20
C LYS A 181 33.76 1.45 8.45
N GLU A 182 34.74 1.38 7.55
CA GLU A 182 36.08 1.91 7.77
C GLU A 182 36.32 3.31 7.16
N CYS A 183 35.46 3.72 6.19
CA CYS A 183 35.63 4.96 5.45
C CYS A 183 34.33 5.74 5.25
N THR A 184 33.85 6.41 6.30
CA THR A 184 32.59 7.16 6.31
C THR A 184 32.52 8.34 5.33
N LYS A 185 33.65 8.79 4.82
CA LYS A 185 33.77 9.88 3.81
C LYS A 185 33.53 9.38 2.38
N ALA A 186 33.46 8.06 2.16
CA ALA A 186 33.29 7.49 0.85
C ALA A 186 31.81 7.57 0.38
N LYS A 187 31.60 8.23 -0.75
CA LYS A 187 30.34 8.21 -1.47
C LYS A 187 30.35 7.05 -2.46
N ILE A 188 29.60 6.01 -2.13
CA ILE A 188 29.57 4.77 -2.91
C ILE A 188 28.43 4.84 -3.90
N PHE A 189 28.74 4.59 -5.19
CA PHE A 189 27.76 4.52 -6.27
C PHE A 189 27.63 3.07 -6.73
N ASP A 190 26.44 2.55 -6.74
CA ASP A 190 26.15 1.21 -7.23
C ASP A 190 26.09 1.24 -8.76
N THR A 191 27.17 0.78 -9.41
CA THR A 191 27.38 0.92 -10.84
C THR A 191 27.51 -0.42 -11.58
N ILE A 192 27.38 -1.55 -10.88
CA ILE A 192 27.23 -2.85 -11.55
C ILE A 192 25.93 -2.86 -12.35
N CYS A 193 26.01 -3.25 -13.63
CA CYS A 193 24.82 -3.22 -14.46
C CYS A 193 23.85 -4.36 -14.12
N ASN A 194 22.56 -4.13 -14.31
CA ASN A 194 21.51 -5.11 -14.07
C ASN A 194 21.73 -6.42 -14.83
N ALA A 195 22.16 -6.32 -16.10
CA ALA A 195 22.43 -7.50 -16.91
C ALA A 195 23.54 -8.39 -16.30
N THR A 196 24.53 -7.79 -15.62
CA THR A 196 25.57 -8.53 -14.89
C THR A 196 24.99 -9.19 -13.66
N TRP A 197 24.22 -8.43 -12.87
CA TRP A 197 23.58 -8.94 -11.67
C TRP A 197 22.67 -10.13 -11.96
N ALA A 198 21.72 -9.96 -12.90
CA ALA A 198 20.78 -11.00 -13.25
C ALA A 198 21.45 -12.28 -13.79
N ARG A 199 22.50 -12.15 -14.62
CA ARG A 199 23.26 -13.28 -15.13
C ARG A 199 24.01 -14.04 -14.06
N GLN A 200 24.67 -13.33 -13.14
CA GLN A 200 25.42 -13.97 -12.05
C GLN A 200 24.46 -14.70 -11.11
N GLN A 201 23.32 -14.10 -10.78
CA GLN A 201 22.30 -14.74 -9.95
C GLN A 201 21.72 -15.99 -10.63
N GLU A 202 21.35 -15.90 -11.92
CA GLU A 202 20.80 -17.02 -12.65
C GLU A 202 21.82 -18.15 -12.84
N ALA A 203 23.10 -17.82 -13.07
CA ALA A 203 24.19 -18.80 -13.14
C ALA A 203 24.40 -19.51 -11.80
N GLU A 204 24.31 -18.80 -10.68
CA GLU A 204 24.34 -19.36 -9.33
C GLU A 204 23.18 -20.35 -9.13
N ASP A 205 21.94 -19.90 -9.40
CA ASP A 205 20.72 -20.70 -9.23
C ASP A 205 20.72 -21.97 -10.09
N LEU A 206 21.22 -21.88 -11.35
CA LEU A 206 21.33 -23.03 -12.24
C LEU A 206 22.42 -23.97 -11.79
N SER A 207 23.58 -23.49 -11.36
CA SER A 207 24.72 -24.33 -10.94
C SER A 207 24.39 -25.17 -9.70
N GLN A 208 23.44 -24.74 -8.86
CA GLN A 208 22.94 -25.52 -7.72
C GLN A 208 21.98 -26.64 -8.14
N LYS A 209 21.35 -26.54 -9.34
CA LYS A 209 20.31 -27.45 -9.81
C LYS A 209 20.81 -28.42 -10.89
N CYS A 210 21.99 -28.15 -11.47
CA CYS A 210 22.54 -28.89 -12.60
C CYS A 210 23.79 -29.63 -12.21
N ASP A 211 24.04 -30.79 -12.86
CA ASP A 211 25.22 -31.61 -12.64
C ASP A 211 26.47 -31.00 -13.31
N ARG A 212 26.24 -30.19 -14.35
CA ARG A 212 27.29 -29.50 -15.12
C ARG A 212 26.76 -28.17 -15.66
N MET A 213 27.69 -27.23 -15.88
CA MET A 213 27.41 -25.91 -16.45
C MET A 213 28.29 -25.63 -17.66
N VAL A 214 27.67 -25.24 -18.76
CA VAL A 214 28.36 -24.72 -19.95
C VAL A 214 28.17 -23.23 -20.01
N VAL A 215 29.29 -22.51 -20.01
CA VAL A 215 29.32 -21.04 -20.11
C VAL A 215 29.84 -20.66 -21.48
N ILE A 216 28.97 -20.12 -22.33
CA ILE A 216 29.30 -19.81 -23.74
C ILE A 216 29.82 -18.38 -23.83
N GLY A 217 30.95 -18.15 -24.51
CA GLY A 217 31.48 -16.82 -24.81
C GLY A 217 32.98 -16.74 -24.73
N GLY A 218 33.54 -15.64 -25.21
CA GLY A 218 34.96 -15.40 -25.37
C GLY A 218 35.77 -15.62 -24.09
N HIS A 219 36.88 -16.36 -24.21
CA HIS A 219 37.79 -16.63 -23.10
C HIS A 219 38.37 -15.37 -22.46
N HIS A 220 38.50 -14.30 -23.23
CA HIS A 220 38.99 -12.99 -22.75
C HIS A 220 37.86 -12.04 -22.25
N SER A 221 36.61 -12.48 -22.29
CA SER A 221 35.49 -11.69 -21.82
C SER A 221 35.40 -11.68 -20.29
N SER A 222 35.57 -10.53 -19.68
CA SER A 222 35.47 -10.35 -18.21
C SER A 222 34.14 -10.89 -17.66
N ASN A 223 33.03 -10.65 -18.35
CA ASN A 223 31.73 -11.15 -17.92
C ASN A 223 31.64 -12.68 -17.99
N THR A 224 32.12 -13.29 -19.09
CA THR A 224 32.12 -14.76 -19.28
C THR A 224 32.94 -15.44 -18.20
N GLN A 225 34.16 -14.95 -17.92
CA GLN A 225 35.03 -15.51 -16.90
C GLN A 225 34.42 -15.43 -15.49
N LYS A 226 33.71 -14.34 -15.17
CA LYS A 226 33.03 -14.21 -13.89
C LYS A 226 31.83 -15.15 -13.75
N LEU A 227 31.08 -15.39 -14.84
CA LEU A 227 30.01 -16.40 -14.85
C LEU A 227 30.56 -17.82 -14.65
N LEU A 228 31.70 -18.13 -15.30
CA LEU A 228 32.40 -19.40 -15.08
C LEU A 228 32.79 -19.59 -13.62
N GLN A 229 33.37 -18.56 -13.00
CA GLN A 229 33.76 -18.58 -11.59
C GLN A 229 32.56 -18.77 -10.64
N VAL A 230 31.42 -18.16 -10.94
CA VAL A 230 30.17 -18.33 -10.17
C VAL A 230 29.67 -19.76 -10.32
N ALA A 231 29.54 -20.26 -11.56
CA ALA A 231 29.06 -21.61 -11.82
C ALA A 231 29.96 -22.71 -11.22
N ALA A 232 31.29 -22.53 -11.28
CA ALA A 232 32.26 -23.47 -10.77
C ALA A 232 32.26 -23.66 -9.24
N ARG A 233 31.54 -22.83 -8.49
CA ARG A 233 31.41 -22.97 -7.02
C ARG A 233 30.56 -24.19 -6.61
N HIS A 234 29.55 -24.49 -7.40
CA HIS A 234 28.54 -25.49 -7.02
C HIS A 234 28.62 -26.76 -7.88
N THR A 235 29.11 -26.65 -9.14
CA THR A 235 29.17 -27.77 -10.04
C THR A 235 30.37 -27.66 -10.99
N ARG A 236 30.64 -28.70 -11.75
CA ARG A 236 31.66 -28.66 -12.80
C ARG A 236 31.21 -27.72 -13.92
N ALA A 237 32.01 -26.72 -14.22
CA ALA A 237 31.73 -25.74 -15.26
C ALA A 237 32.85 -25.67 -16.30
N ILE A 238 32.48 -25.44 -17.55
CA ILE A 238 33.39 -25.24 -18.68
C ILE A 238 33.02 -23.95 -19.42
N ASN A 239 34.01 -23.26 -19.94
CA ASN A 239 33.80 -22.15 -20.88
C ASN A 239 34.12 -22.64 -22.30
N VAL A 240 33.24 -22.35 -23.24
CA VAL A 240 33.41 -22.61 -24.67
C VAL A 240 33.09 -21.38 -25.50
N GLU A 241 33.88 -21.08 -26.53
CA GLU A 241 33.59 -19.99 -27.49
C GLU A 241 32.72 -20.47 -28.66
N THR A 242 32.89 -21.71 -29.07
CA THR A 242 32.20 -22.34 -30.21
C THR A 242 31.72 -23.73 -29.83
N ALA A 243 30.87 -24.33 -30.68
CA ALA A 243 30.41 -25.71 -30.51
C ALA A 243 31.54 -26.73 -30.59
N ASP A 244 32.55 -26.48 -31.42
CA ASP A 244 33.69 -27.36 -31.63
C ASP A 244 34.59 -27.53 -30.38
N GLU A 245 34.55 -26.58 -29.46
CA GLU A 245 35.30 -26.66 -28.19
C GLU A 245 34.60 -27.54 -27.15
N LEU A 246 33.34 -27.92 -27.37
CA LEU A 246 32.58 -28.73 -26.42
C LEU A 246 32.84 -30.22 -26.68
N ASP A 247 33.68 -30.83 -25.87
CA ASP A 247 33.90 -32.29 -25.90
C ASP A 247 32.64 -33.04 -25.43
N PRO A 248 31.99 -33.86 -26.29
CA PRO A 248 30.84 -34.64 -25.89
C PRO A 248 31.12 -35.58 -24.69
N ALA A 249 32.37 -36.04 -24.53
CA ALA A 249 32.77 -36.87 -23.39
C ALA A 249 32.64 -36.09 -22.04
N TRP A 250 32.79 -34.77 -22.09
CA TRP A 250 32.59 -33.93 -20.90
C TRP A 250 31.12 -33.91 -20.42
N LEU A 251 30.16 -34.09 -21.32
CA LEU A 251 28.73 -34.17 -21.00
C LEU A 251 28.28 -35.57 -20.53
N ALA A 252 29.10 -36.59 -20.74
CA ALA A 252 28.73 -37.97 -20.43
C ALA A 252 28.42 -38.18 -18.94
N GLY A 253 27.25 -38.81 -18.68
CA GLY A 253 26.78 -39.11 -17.31
C GLY A 253 26.11 -37.95 -16.57
N ALA A 254 25.94 -36.80 -17.20
CA ALA A 254 25.14 -35.73 -16.64
C ALA A 254 23.64 -35.97 -16.88
N ALA A 255 22.82 -35.84 -15.83
CA ALA A 255 21.37 -35.90 -15.97
C ALA A 255 20.82 -34.52 -16.38
N ARG A 256 21.36 -33.41 -15.79
CA ARG A 256 20.98 -32.04 -16.08
C ARG A 256 22.21 -31.18 -16.37
N VAL A 257 22.15 -30.45 -17.49
CA VAL A 257 23.19 -29.53 -17.92
C VAL A 257 22.60 -28.13 -18.04
N GLY A 258 23.14 -27.19 -17.24
CA GLY A 258 22.78 -25.78 -17.34
C GLY A 258 23.63 -25.07 -18.38
N VAL A 259 23.03 -24.22 -19.21
CA VAL A 259 23.72 -23.44 -20.24
C VAL A 259 23.47 -21.96 -20.00
N THR A 260 24.55 -21.18 -19.85
CA THR A 260 24.51 -19.72 -19.79
C THR A 260 25.49 -19.12 -20.77
N ALA A 261 25.38 -17.82 -21.04
CA ALA A 261 26.25 -17.16 -22.01
C ALA A 261 26.64 -15.77 -21.56
N GLY A 262 27.83 -15.35 -22.00
CA GLY A 262 28.35 -14.02 -21.79
C GLY A 262 27.52 -12.93 -22.45
N ALA A 263 27.64 -11.69 -21.95
CA ALA A 263 26.91 -10.52 -22.45
C ALA A 263 27.28 -10.10 -23.90
N SER A 264 28.37 -10.62 -24.43
CA SER A 264 28.85 -10.41 -25.81
C SER A 264 28.71 -11.62 -26.71
N THR A 265 27.91 -12.63 -26.30
CA THR A 265 27.69 -13.86 -27.07
C THR A 265 26.39 -13.74 -27.87
N PRO A 266 26.42 -13.85 -29.21
CA PRO A 266 25.22 -13.80 -30.03
C PRO A 266 24.38 -15.07 -29.87
N SER A 267 23.08 -14.96 -30.16
CA SER A 267 22.13 -16.07 -30.06
C SER A 267 22.49 -17.21 -30.99
N SER A 268 23.06 -16.92 -32.19
CA SER A 268 23.53 -17.93 -33.15
C SER A 268 24.52 -18.93 -32.54
N ILE A 269 25.53 -18.43 -31.85
CA ILE A 269 26.53 -19.27 -31.18
C ILE A 269 25.90 -20.10 -30.05
N ILE A 270 24.97 -19.51 -29.32
CA ILE A 270 24.26 -20.23 -28.24
C ILE A 270 23.43 -21.39 -28.82
N GLU A 271 22.69 -21.13 -29.90
CA GLU A 271 21.90 -22.17 -30.59
C GLU A 271 22.81 -23.25 -31.20
N GLU A 272 23.95 -22.87 -31.80
CA GLU A 272 24.93 -23.82 -32.34
C GLU A 272 25.46 -24.77 -31.24
N VAL A 273 25.83 -24.23 -30.08
CA VAL A 273 26.28 -25.07 -28.94
C VAL A 273 25.13 -25.91 -28.38
N LEU A 274 23.90 -25.38 -28.28
CA LEU A 274 22.76 -26.16 -27.84
C LEU A 274 22.42 -27.29 -28.82
N ASN A 275 22.50 -27.05 -30.12
CA ASN A 275 22.27 -28.05 -31.15
C ASN A 275 23.35 -29.17 -31.13
N SER A 276 24.60 -28.82 -30.85
CA SER A 276 25.66 -29.84 -30.70
C SER A 276 25.49 -30.74 -29.46
N MET A 277 24.75 -30.26 -28.46
CA MET A 277 24.41 -31.01 -27.25
C MET A 277 23.17 -31.90 -27.42
N SER A 278 22.28 -31.60 -28.38
CA SER A 278 21.07 -32.35 -28.70
C SER A 278 21.24 -33.08 -30.05
N GLU A 279 20.88 -34.35 -30.14
CA GLU A 279 20.99 -35.14 -31.39
C GLU A 279 20.01 -34.69 -32.51
N GLU A 280 19.27 -33.60 -32.35
CA GLU A 280 18.32 -33.05 -33.32
C GLU A 280 18.92 -31.88 -34.12
N ILE A 281 19.21 -32.10 -35.38
CA ILE A 281 19.65 -31.10 -36.36
C ILE A 281 18.42 -30.28 -36.81
N ARG A 282 18.44 -28.97 -36.64
CA ARG A 282 17.53 -28.02 -37.31
C ARG A 282 18.30 -27.21 -38.33
N ASP A 283 17.79 -27.26 -39.59
CA ASP A 283 18.32 -26.60 -40.77
C ASP A 283 18.39 -25.07 -40.70
N ASP A 284 19.45 -24.56 -41.27
CA ASP A 284 19.78 -23.22 -41.81
C ASP A 284 18.80 -22.04 -41.58
N MET A 285 19.05 -21.30 -40.50
CA MET A 285 18.70 -19.87 -40.41
C MET A 285 19.97 -19.01 -40.54
N SER A 286 19.89 -17.89 -41.26
CA SER A 286 21.03 -16.97 -41.38
C SER A 286 21.30 -16.27 -40.03
N PHE A 287 22.56 -15.85 -39.81
CA PHE A 287 22.98 -15.13 -38.60
C PHE A 287 22.09 -13.87 -38.32
N GLU A 288 21.65 -13.20 -39.37
CA GLU A 288 20.81 -12.02 -39.33
C GLU A 288 19.35 -12.34 -38.89
N GLU A 289 18.81 -13.46 -39.34
CA GLU A 289 17.49 -13.97 -38.93
C GLU A 289 17.48 -14.44 -37.47
N MET A 290 18.58 -15.05 -37.00
CA MET A 290 18.75 -15.43 -35.60
C MET A 290 18.92 -14.23 -34.67
N LEU A 291 19.56 -13.15 -35.13
CA LEU A 291 19.67 -11.90 -34.38
C LEU A 291 18.28 -11.26 -34.16
N ASN A 292 17.44 -11.27 -35.22
CA ASN A 292 16.09 -10.72 -35.19
C ASN A 292 15.10 -11.60 -34.39
N ALA A 293 15.29 -12.91 -34.36
CA ALA A 293 14.46 -13.84 -33.57
C ALA A 293 14.65 -13.70 -32.05
N SER A 294 15.76 -13.08 -31.60
CA SER A 294 16.04 -12.85 -30.17
C SER A 294 15.42 -11.55 -29.62
N GLU A 295 14.59 -10.86 -30.41
CA GLU A 295 13.98 -9.61 -29.96
C GLU A 295 13.01 -9.85 -28.80
N ALA A 296 13.37 -9.31 -27.63
CA ALA A 296 12.47 -9.18 -26.49
C ALA A 296 11.23 -8.39 -26.92
N LYS A 297 10.04 -8.83 -26.52
CA LYS A 297 8.78 -8.13 -26.87
C LYS A 297 8.90 -6.65 -26.48
N PRO A 298 8.64 -5.71 -27.40
CA PRO A 298 8.84 -4.30 -27.15
C PRO A 298 8.03 -3.85 -25.91
N LEU A 299 8.66 -3.06 -25.06
CA LEU A 299 7.99 -2.37 -23.98
C LEU A 299 7.30 -1.12 -24.53
N TYR A 300 6.12 -0.83 -24.01
CA TYR A 300 5.37 0.39 -24.35
C TYR A 300 4.70 0.96 -23.10
N ALA A 301 4.46 2.26 -23.09
CA ALA A 301 3.80 2.92 -21.97
C ALA A 301 2.41 2.32 -21.70
N GLY A 302 2.13 1.98 -20.45
CA GLY A 302 0.90 1.34 -20.02
C GLY A 302 0.98 -0.20 -19.91
N LYS A 303 2.05 -0.85 -20.39
CA LYS A 303 2.24 -2.30 -20.25
C LYS A 303 2.54 -2.67 -18.81
N ILE A 304 1.87 -3.69 -18.29
CA ILE A 304 2.18 -4.30 -16.98
C ILE A 304 3.35 -5.24 -17.16
N VAL A 305 4.32 -5.15 -16.26
CA VAL A 305 5.53 -5.96 -16.23
C VAL A 305 5.80 -6.47 -14.83
N LYS A 306 6.37 -7.65 -14.74
CA LYS A 306 6.97 -8.15 -13.50
C LYS A 306 8.42 -7.71 -13.46
N ALA A 307 8.85 -7.28 -12.31
CA ALA A 307 10.20 -6.78 -12.14
C ALA A 307 10.74 -7.13 -10.76
N LYS A 308 12.03 -7.42 -10.67
CA LYS A 308 12.73 -7.73 -9.43
C LYS A 308 13.58 -6.55 -8.98
N VAL A 309 13.48 -6.19 -7.71
CA VAL A 309 14.26 -5.09 -7.12
C VAL A 309 15.73 -5.49 -7.06
N ILE A 310 16.60 -4.65 -7.63
CA ILE A 310 18.05 -4.87 -7.72
C ILE A 310 18.78 -4.01 -6.70
N SER A 311 18.41 -2.74 -6.62
CA SER A 311 19.00 -1.81 -5.65
C SER A 311 17.98 -0.78 -5.20
N VAL A 312 18.14 -0.33 -3.95
CA VAL A 312 17.26 0.66 -3.32
C VAL A 312 18.10 1.87 -2.93
N SER A 313 17.68 3.05 -3.36
CA SER A 313 18.23 4.34 -2.95
C SER A 313 17.14 5.20 -2.29
N PRO A 314 17.48 6.25 -1.53
CA PRO A 314 16.46 7.07 -0.85
C PRO A 314 15.43 7.72 -1.78
N THR A 315 15.77 7.94 -3.07
CA THR A 315 14.93 8.65 -4.04
C THR A 315 14.27 7.76 -5.08
N GLU A 316 14.85 6.58 -5.35
CA GLU A 316 14.39 5.66 -6.39
C GLU A 316 14.84 4.22 -6.12
N CYS A 317 14.14 3.24 -6.65
CA CYS A 317 14.64 1.88 -6.71
C CYS A 317 14.86 1.45 -8.16
N THR A 318 15.92 0.63 -8.36
CA THR A 318 16.27 0.05 -9.66
C THR A 318 15.74 -1.38 -9.70
N VAL A 319 15.06 -1.74 -10.79
CA VAL A 319 14.46 -3.06 -10.95
C VAL A 319 14.86 -3.70 -12.28
N GLY A 320 15.00 -5.02 -12.28
CA GLY A 320 15.15 -5.82 -13.50
C GLY A 320 13.80 -6.25 -14.04
N ILE A 321 13.50 -5.90 -15.27
CA ILE A 321 12.22 -6.20 -15.91
C ILE A 321 12.28 -7.59 -16.54
N ASP A 322 11.36 -8.49 -16.17
CA ASP A 322 11.31 -9.84 -16.70
C ASP A 322 11.13 -9.85 -18.22
N GLY A 323 12.04 -10.56 -18.89
CA GLY A 323 12.02 -10.70 -20.36
C GLY A 323 12.39 -9.42 -21.13
N SER A 324 12.98 -8.42 -20.47
CA SER A 324 13.52 -7.23 -21.12
C SER A 324 15.02 -7.09 -20.89
N LYS A 325 15.70 -6.51 -21.87
CA LYS A 325 17.11 -6.11 -21.74
C LYS A 325 17.26 -4.74 -21.05
N HIS A 326 16.15 -4.01 -20.84
CA HIS A 326 16.11 -2.70 -20.20
C HIS A 326 16.08 -2.82 -18.67
N THR A 327 16.58 -1.79 -18.02
CA THR A 327 16.49 -1.63 -16.58
C THR A 327 15.33 -0.72 -16.23
N GLY A 328 14.52 -1.09 -15.25
CA GLY A 328 13.46 -0.24 -14.73
C GLY A 328 13.94 0.66 -13.60
N ILE A 329 13.49 1.91 -13.57
CA ILE A 329 13.62 2.81 -12.42
C ILE A 329 12.23 3.18 -11.93
N VAL A 330 12.02 3.02 -10.61
CA VAL A 330 10.79 3.44 -9.93
C VAL A 330 11.14 4.57 -8.98
N PRO A 331 10.85 5.83 -9.32
CA PRO A 331 11.02 6.95 -8.41
C PRO A 331 10.10 6.84 -7.19
N LEU A 332 10.48 7.41 -6.05
CA LEU A 332 9.70 7.34 -4.81
C LEU A 332 8.23 7.78 -4.98
N ARG A 333 7.99 8.84 -5.75
CA ARG A 333 6.64 9.34 -6.08
C ARG A 333 5.79 8.39 -6.93
N GLU A 334 6.42 7.44 -7.64
CA GLU A 334 5.77 6.41 -8.44
C GLU A 334 5.71 5.07 -7.67
N MET A 335 6.32 5.00 -6.47
CA MET A 335 6.28 3.87 -5.56
C MET A 335 5.16 3.99 -4.53
N SER A 336 4.96 5.19 -3.94
CA SER A 336 3.94 5.46 -2.94
C SER A 336 3.30 6.84 -3.12
N HIS A 337 2.06 6.97 -2.68
CA HIS A 337 1.34 8.25 -2.58
C HIS A 337 1.67 9.03 -1.30
N ASP A 338 2.28 8.38 -0.30
CA ASP A 338 2.64 9.03 0.97
C ASP A 338 3.91 9.87 0.78
N PRO A 339 3.85 11.20 0.95
CA PRO A 339 5.00 12.08 0.81
C PRO A 339 6.08 11.85 1.90
N ASN A 340 5.73 11.20 3.01
CA ASN A 340 6.67 10.90 4.10
C ASN A 340 7.26 9.48 4.02
N ALA A 341 6.84 8.67 3.06
CA ALA A 341 7.36 7.33 2.87
C ALA A 341 8.84 7.33 2.51
N LYS A 342 9.60 6.38 3.05
CA LYS A 342 10.98 6.13 2.65
C LYS A 342 11.04 4.90 1.77
N MET A 343 11.88 4.93 0.74
CA MET A 343 12.01 3.82 -0.20
C MET A 343 12.41 2.52 0.49
N GLU A 344 13.30 2.59 1.47
CA GLU A 344 13.83 1.46 2.24
C GLU A 344 12.76 0.75 3.09
N ASP A 345 11.69 1.47 3.48
CA ASP A 345 10.55 0.93 4.24
C ASP A 345 9.51 0.25 3.31
N LEU A 346 9.49 0.64 2.03
CA LEU A 346 8.51 0.17 1.05
C LEU A 346 8.94 -1.09 0.29
N VAL A 347 10.25 -1.23 0.03
CA VAL A 347 10.82 -2.33 -0.74
C VAL A 347 12.22 -2.67 -0.30
N LYS A 348 12.59 -3.95 -0.49
CA LYS A 348 13.94 -4.48 -0.24
C LYS A 348 14.54 -5.04 -1.51
N GLU A 349 15.87 -5.13 -1.53
CA GLU A 349 16.58 -5.81 -2.63
C GLU A 349 16.13 -7.27 -2.72
N GLY A 350 15.80 -7.71 -3.94
CA GLY A 350 15.30 -9.04 -4.22
C GLY A 350 13.78 -9.20 -4.25
N ASP A 351 13.00 -8.18 -3.86
CA ASP A 351 11.53 -8.23 -3.91
C ASP A 351 11.03 -8.27 -5.36
N ASP A 352 9.98 -9.06 -5.58
CA ASP A 352 9.26 -9.11 -6.85
C ASP A 352 8.11 -8.09 -6.85
N LEU A 353 8.06 -7.25 -7.88
CA LEU A 353 7.07 -6.18 -8.02
C LEU A 353 6.31 -6.29 -9.34
N ASP A 354 5.01 -6.09 -9.29
CA ASP A 354 4.19 -5.83 -10.47
C ASP A 354 4.11 -4.31 -10.70
N LEU A 355 4.53 -3.86 -11.89
CA LEU A 355 4.69 -2.45 -12.22
C LEU A 355 4.09 -2.13 -13.58
N VAL A 356 3.75 -0.86 -13.81
CA VAL A 356 3.33 -0.35 -15.12
C VAL A 356 4.43 0.50 -15.72
N VAL A 357 4.73 0.29 -17.00
CA VAL A 357 5.65 1.12 -17.76
C VAL A 357 5.05 2.51 -17.95
N VAL A 358 5.71 3.53 -17.43
CA VAL A 358 5.30 4.94 -17.58
C VAL A 358 5.89 5.55 -18.85
N LYS A 359 7.19 5.32 -19.03
CA LYS A 359 7.95 5.86 -20.15
C LYS A 359 9.08 4.89 -20.50
N THR A 360 9.23 4.59 -21.78
CA THR A 360 10.37 3.86 -22.32
C THR A 360 11.44 4.83 -22.79
N ASN A 361 12.70 4.47 -22.62
CA ASN A 361 13.83 5.21 -23.14
C ASN A 361 14.81 4.24 -23.80
N ASP A 362 14.54 3.94 -25.06
CA ASP A 362 15.32 3.00 -25.86
C ASP A 362 16.78 3.48 -26.09
N GLN A 363 17.04 4.78 -25.96
CA GLN A 363 18.40 5.33 -26.11
C GLN A 363 19.26 5.05 -24.88
N GLU A 364 18.68 5.10 -23.70
CA GLU A 364 19.40 4.87 -22.44
C GLU A 364 19.20 3.45 -21.87
N GLY A 365 18.26 2.66 -22.42
CA GLY A 365 17.92 1.34 -21.93
C GLY A 365 17.35 1.34 -20.50
N VAL A 366 16.75 2.47 -20.12
CA VAL A 366 16.21 2.70 -18.77
C VAL A 366 14.77 3.15 -18.89
N ASP A 367 13.86 2.35 -18.36
CA ASP A 367 12.43 2.62 -18.39
C ASP A 367 11.94 3.12 -17.04
N THR A 368 11.05 4.12 -17.06
CA THR A 368 10.40 4.56 -15.83
C THR A 368 9.17 3.72 -15.59
N LEU A 369 9.08 3.15 -14.40
CA LEU A 369 7.99 2.28 -13.97
C LEU A 369 7.24 2.88 -12.79
N SER A 370 6.01 2.41 -12.55
CA SER A 370 5.15 2.89 -11.47
C SER A 370 4.37 1.75 -10.83
N ARG A 371 4.48 1.63 -9.52
CA ARG A 371 3.65 0.79 -8.67
C ARG A 371 2.29 1.44 -8.43
N VAL A 372 2.30 2.75 -8.18
CA VAL A 372 1.08 3.55 -7.97
C VAL A 372 0.10 3.41 -9.14
N ARG A 373 0.60 3.46 -10.39
CA ARG A 373 -0.26 3.29 -11.58
C ARG A 373 -0.72 1.84 -11.75
N PHE A 374 0.08 0.87 -11.35
CA PHE A 374 -0.33 -0.53 -11.35
C PHE A 374 -1.47 -0.76 -10.36
N GLU A 375 -1.35 -0.28 -9.13
CA GLU A 375 -2.38 -0.39 -8.09
C GLU A 375 -3.66 0.33 -8.52
N ALA A 376 -3.54 1.53 -9.11
CA ALA A 376 -4.68 2.27 -9.66
C ALA A 376 -5.35 1.54 -10.85
N GLN A 377 -4.58 0.92 -11.73
CA GLN A 377 -5.12 0.16 -12.86
C GLN A 377 -5.81 -1.13 -12.41
N LYS A 378 -5.24 -1.83 -11.43
CA LYS A 378 -5.85 -3.00 -10.79
C LYS A 378 -7.11 -2.59 -10.01
N GLY A 379 -7.01 -1.54 -9.20
CA GLY A 379 -8.13 -0.97 -8.47
C GLY A 379 -9.27 -0.52 -9.39
N MET A 380 -8.95 0.05 -10.56
CA MET A 380 -9.95 0.44 -11.56
C MET A 380 -10.75 -0.75 -12.09
N LYS A 381 -10.08 -1.89 -12.31
CA LYS A 381 -10.75 -3.12 -12.71
C LYS A 381 -11.67 -3.64 -11.61
N ASP A 382 -11.19 -3.69 -10.37
CA ASP A 382 -11.98 -4.09 -9.19
C ASP A 382 -13.20 -3.16 -9.00
N VAL A 383 -13.01 -1.83 -9.18
CA VAL A 383 -14.07 -0.82 -9.07
C VAL A 383 -15.12 -0.99 -10.19
N SER A 384 -14.68 -1.31 -11.42
CA SER A 384 -15.61 -1.57 -12.54
C SER A 384 -16.44 -2.83 -12.31
N GLU A 385 -15.82 -3.92 -11.87
CA GLU A 385 -16.52 -5.16 -11.51
C GLU A 385 -17.48 -4.95 -10.33
N ALA A 386 -17.06 -4.16 -9.33
CA ALA A 386 -17.91 -3.80 -8.20
C ALA A 386 -19.11 -2.93 -8.61
N ALA A 387 -18.94 -2.05 -9.60
CA ALA A 387 -20.03 -1.24 -10.15
C ALA A 387 -21.09 -2.09 -10.87
N GLU A 388 -20.66 -3.13 -11.60
CA GLU A 388 -21.56 -4.05 -12.30
C GLU A 388 -22.30 -4.99 -11.32
N ASN A 389 -21.60 -5.48 -10.30
CA ASN A 389 -22.14 -6.43 -9.34
C ASN A 389 -22.83 -5.78 -8.12
N GLY A 390 -22.73 -4.45 -7.96
CA GLY A 390 -23.23 -3.73 -6.79
C GLY A 390 -22.52 -4.08 -5.48
N THR A 391 -21.27 -4.54 -5.56
CA THR A 391 -20.49 -4.99 -4.38
C THR A 391 -20.08 -3.80 -3.52
N VAL A 392 -20.19 -3.96 -2.18
CA VAL A 392 -19.70 -2.98 -1.21
C VAL A 392 -18.17 -2.96 -1.23
N MET A 393 -17.59 -1.78 -1.36
CA MET A 393 -16.16 -1.53 -1.28
C MET A 393 -15.84 -0.63 -0.10
N GLU A 394 -14.60 -0.71 0.36
CA GLU A 394 -14.08 0.11 1.45
C GLU A 394 -13.04 1.11 0.93
N GLY A 395 -12.98 2.27 1.55
CA GLY A 395 -12.02 3.30 1.19
C GLY A 395 -11.91 4.42 2.21
N ASP A 396 -10.86 5.22 2.05
CA ASP A 396 -10.56 6.34 2.94
C ASP A 396 -10.98 7.66 2.31
N VAL A 397 -11.67 8.50 3.08
CA VAL A 397 -12.09 9.82 2.62
C VAL A 397 -10.90 10.77 2.64
N MET A 398 -10.42 11.16 1.44
CA MET A 398 -9.24 11.99 1.28
C MET A 398 -9.53 13.49 1.41
N GLU A 399 -10.59 13.96 0.78
CA GLU A 399 -10.93 15.37 0.72
C GLU A 399 -12.43 15.61 0.61
N ALA A 400 -12.90 16.77 1.07
CA ALA A 400 -14.26 17.23 0.92
C ALA A 400 -14.31 18.50 0.07
N ASN A 401 -15.19 18.48 -0.94
CA ASN A 401 -15.42 19.57 -1.87
C ASN A 401 -16.86 20.11 -1.73
N LYS A 402 -17.18 21.28 -2.30
CA LYS A 402 -18.54 21.86 -2.25
C LYS A 402 -19.65 20.94 -2.75
N GLY A 403 -19.30 19.95 -3.61
CA GLY A 403 -20.25 18.99 -4.21
C GLY A 403 -20.36 17.65 -3.49
N GLY A 404 -19.43 17.32 -2.58
CA GLY A 404 -19.35 16.01 -1.93
C GLY A 404 -17.96 15.66 -1.42
N VAL A 405 -17.68 14.38 -1.23
CA VAL A 405 -16.38 13.87 -0.77
C VAL A 405 -15.71 13.02 -1.83
N VAL A 406 -14.39 12.95 -1.78
CA VAL A 406 -13.57 12.06 -2.61
C VAL A 406 -13.01 10.96 -1.73
N VAL A 407 -13.31 9.73 -2.09
CA VAL A 407 -12.90 8.52 -1.39
C VAL A 407 -11.84 7.81 -2.22
N ASN A 408 -10.74 7.41 -1.59
CA ASN A 408 -9.72 6.57 -2.21
C ASN A 408 -10.08 5.09 -1.99
N VAL A 409 -10.42 4.39 -3.06
CA VAL A 409 -10.75 2.96 -3.04
C VAL A 409 -9.68 2.23 -3.83
N LYS A 410 -8.79 1.51 -3.16
CA LYS A 410 -7.66 0.76 -3.78
C LYS A 410 -6.86 1.60 -4.79
N GLY A 411 -6.55 2.85 -4.46
CA GLY A 411 -5.79 3.75 -5.33
C GLY A 411 -6.63 4.49 -6.40
N VAL A 412 -7.94 4.24 -6.45
CA VAL A 412 -8.87 4.89 -7.38
C VAL A 412 -9.67 5.97 -6.66
N ARG A 413 -9.75 7.16 -7.23
CA ARG A 413 -10.54 8.28 -6.69
C ARG A 413 -12.00 8.15 -7.08
N VAL A 414 -12.86 7.90 -6.10
CA VAL A 414 -14.31 7.80 -6.25
C VAL A 414 -14.95 9.05 -5.70
N PHE A 415 -15.76 9.72 -6.49
CA PHE A 415 -16.53 10.88 -6.04
C PHE A 415 -17.86 10.45 -5.43
N VAL A 416 -18.16 10.90 -4.23
CA VAL A 416 -19.44 10.68 -3.55
C VAL A 416 -20.16 12.02 -3.42
N PRO A 417 -21.24 12.25 -4.17
CA PRO A 417 -22.01 13.48 -4.08
C PRO A 417 -22.56 13.71 -2.65
N ARG A 418 -22.74 14.96 -2.26
CA ARG A 418 -23.27 15.33 -0.94
C ARG A 418 -24.58 14.58 -0.58
N SER A 419 -25.47 14.40 -1.54
CA SER A 419 -26.74 13.66 -1.35
C SER A 419 -26.54 12.15 -1.15
N GLN A 420 -25.35 11.63 -1.43
CA GLN A 420 -24.99 10.21 -1.33
C GLN A 420 -23.97 9.94 -0.21
N ALA A 421 -23.46 11.00 0.43
CA ALA A 421 -22.44 10.90 1.48
C ALA A 421 -23.03 10.71 2.87
N THR A 422 -24.18 11.37 3.17
CA THR A 422 -24.84 11.34 4.48
C THR A 422 -26.34 11.01 4.33
N MET A 423 -26.94 10.45 5.39
CA MET A 423 -28.37 10.09 5.41
C MET A 423 -29.27 11.32 5.53
N ARG A 424 -28.83 12.36 6.23
CA ARG A 424 -29.61 13.58 6.45
C ARG A 424 -28.98 14.76 5.69
N ARG A 425 -29.81 15.58 5.06
CA ARG A 425 -29.35 16.77 4.30
C ARG A 425 -28.62 17.82 5.14
N ASP A 426 -28.86 17.85 6.42
CA ASP A 426 -28.30 18.82 7.38
C ASP A 426 -27.01 18.31 8.03
N GLU A 427 -26.60 17.09 7.75
CA GLU A 427 -25.41 16.47 8.30
C GLU A 427 -24.16 16.99 7.58
N ASP A 428 -23.14 17.35 8.36
CA ASP A 428 -21.89 17.90 7.85
C ASP A 428 -20.98 16.77 7.34
N TYR A 429 -21.00 16.56 6.02
CA TYR A 429 -20.20 15.55 5.32
C TYR A 429 -18.67 15.83 5.39
N THR A 430 -18.26 17.05 5.79
CA THR A 430 -16.83 17.37 5.93
C THR A 430 -16.18 16.61 7.09
N LYS A 431 -16.97 16.18 8.07
CA LYS A 431 -16.51 15.35 9.19
C LYS A 431 -16.07 13.94 8.78
N LEU A 432 -16.42 13.51 7.58
CA LEU A 432 -16.01 12.21 7.04
C LEU A 432 -14.55 12.20 6.58
N VAL A 433 -13.90 13.35 6.40
CA VAL A 433 -12.50 13.43 5.95
C VAL A 433 -11.59 12.73 6.96
N GLY A 434 -10.75 11.82 6.45
CA GLY A 434 -9.87 10.98 7.26
C GLY A 434 -10.53 9.74 7.86
N GLN A 435 -11.82 9.50 7.60
CA GLN A 435 -12.51 8.30 8.06
C GLN A 435 -12.48 7.19 7.01
N HIS A 436 -12.45 5.95 7.48
CA HIS A 436 -12.66 4.78 6.66
C HIS A 436 -14.16 4.53 6.46
N VAL A 437 -14.61 4.43 5.22
CA VAL A 437 -16.02 4.33 4.86
C VAL A 437 -16.31 3.17 3.91
N GLN A 438 -17.50 2.61 4.02
CA GLN A 438 -18.03 1.63 3.08
C GLN A 438 -18.93 2.32 2.06
N LEU A 439 -18.77 1.99 0.79
CA LEU A 439 -19.55 2.57 -0.30
C LEU A 439 -19.84 1.56 -1.41
N VAL A 440 -20.90 1.81 -2.15
CA VAL A 440 -21.23 1.09 -3.39
C VAL A 440 -20.98 2.01 -4.56
N ILE A 441 -20.34 1.49 -5.61
CA ILE A 441 -20.14 2.25 -6.84
C ILE A 441 -21.46 2.29 -7.62
N THR A 442 -21.91 3.50 -7.96
CA THR A 442 -23.20 3.71 -8.66
C THR A 442 -23.02 4.03 -10.13
N GLU A 443 -21.89 4.61 -10.50
CA GLU A 443 -21.57 4.93 -11.90
C GLU A 443 -20.07 4.76 -12.12
N CYS A 444 -19.67 4.04 -13.17
CA CYS A 444 -18.29 3.89 -13.60
C CYS A 444 -18.22 4.15 -15.11
N ALA A 445 -17.96 5.41 -15.50
CA ALA A 445 -17.86 5.85 -16.90
C ALA A 445 -16.50 6.49 -17.16
N GLY A 446 -15.53 5.68 -17.58
CA GLY A 446 -14.18 6.14 -17.88
C GLY A 446 -13.49 6.78 -16.66
N ARG A 447 -13.30 8.12 -16.69
CA ARG A 447 -12.68 8.87 -15.58
C ARG A 447 -13.67 9.32 -14.50
N LYS A 448 -14.97 9.18 -14.75
CA LYS A 448 -16.03 9.59 -13.82
C LYS A 448 -16.51 8.37 -13.05
N ILE A 449 -16.15 8.28 -11.79
CA ILE A 449 -16.55 7.21 -10.89
C ILE A 449 -17.32 7.85 -9.76
N VAL A 450 -18.55 7.41 -9.56
CA VAL A 450 -19.47 7.92 -8.54
C VAL A 450 -19.84 6.79 -7.59
N GLY A 451 -19.74 7.05 -6.30
CA GLY A 451 -20.11 6.11 -5.24
C GLY A 451 -21.21 6.65 -4.34
N SER A 452 -21.80 5.77 -3.52
CA SER A 452 -22.79 6.09 -2.52
C SER A 452 -22.50 5.39 -1.20
N ILE A 453 -22.28 6.17 -0.15
CA ILE A 453 -22.19 5.70 1.24
C ILE A 453 -23.60 5.45 1.78
N ASN A 454 -24.55 6.31 1.41
CA ASN A 454 -25.95 6.22 1.82
C ASN A 454 -26.62 4.89 1.47
N LYS A 455 -26.31 4.29 0.31
CA LYS A 455 -26.89 3.01 -0.09
C LYS A 455 -26.51 1.90 0.89
N VAL A 456 -25.23 1.82 1.29
CA VAL A 456 -24.76 0.82 2.24
C VAL A 456 -25.42 0.99 3.60
N THR A 457 -25.47 2.23 4.09
CA THR A 457 -26.12 2.54 5.37
C THR A 457 -27.62 2.28 5.32
N ALA A 458 -28.29 2.58 4.20
CA ALA A 458 -29.72 2.31 4.00
C ALA A 458 -30.03 0.81 3.96
N GLU A 459 -29.21 0.01 3.27
CA GLU A 459 -29.35 -1.45 3.23
C GLU A 459 -29.08 -2.10 4.59
N ALA A 460 -28.04 -1.64 5.31
CA ALA A 460 -27.76 -2.10 6.66
C ALA A 460 -28.91 -1.77 7.63
N ASN A 461 -29.48 -0.56 7.52
CA ASN A 461 -30.64 -0.16 8.32
C ASN A 461 -31.90 -0.93 7.92
N LYS A 462 -32.07 -1.26 6.63
CA LYS A 462 -33.18 -2.10 6.16
C LYS A 462 -33.08 -3.52 6.74
N ALA A 463 -31.90 -4.12 6.69
CA ALA A 463 -31.65 -5.44 7.29
C ALA A 463 -31.93 -5.45 8.81
N LYS A 464 -31.46 -4.43 9.54
CA LYS A 464 -31.77 -4.27 10.97
C LYS A 464 -33.27 -4.12 11.24
N ARG A 465 -33.98 -3.38 10.39
CA ARG A 465 -35.45 -3.27 10.50
C ARG A 465 -36.16 -4.60 10.26
N GLU A 466 -35.77 -5.33 9.23
CA GLU A 466 -36.32 -6.65 8.94
C GLU A 466 -36.06 -7.63 10.08
N GLU A 467 -34.87 -7.62 10.64
CA GLU A 467 -34.49 -8.41 11.82
C GLU A 467 -35.31 -8.02 13.07
N PHE A 468 -35.52 -6.72 13.30
CA PHE A 468 -36.37 -6.23 14.40
C PHE A 468 -37.79 -6.72 14.24
N TRP A 469 -38.43 -6.55 13.05
CA TRP A 469 -39.79 -6.97 12.81
C TRP A 469 -40.00 -8.49 12.87
N ALA A 470 -38.97 -9.27 12.54
CA ALA A 470 -39.02 -10.73 12.68
C ALA A 470 -38.95 -11.21 14.14
N ASN A 471 -38.32 -10.43 15.02
CA ASN A 471 -38.02 -10.84 16.39
C ASN A 471 -38.77 -10.01 17.46
N VAL A 472 -39.67 -9.10 17.06
CA VAL A 472 -40.39 -8.25 17.99
C VAL A 472 -41.50 -9.03 18.71
N GLU A 473 -41.52 -8.94 20.04
CA GLU A 473 -42.53 -9.54 20.91
C GLU A 473 -42.96 -8.52 21.98
N VAL A 474 -44.21 -8.59 22.41
CA VAL A 474 -44.69 -7.74 23.52
C VAL A 474 -43.99 -8.13 24.82
N GLY A 475 -43.47 -7.15 25.54
CA GLY A 475 -42.73 -7.33 26.80
C GLY A 475 -41.23 -7.49 26.61
N LYS A 476 -40.71 -7.69 25.39
CA LYS A 476 -39.29 -7.80 25.14
C LYS A 476 -38.56 -6.48 25.34
N GLN A 477 -37.41 -6.52 26.02
CA GLN A 477 -36.60 -5.35 26.31
C GLN A 477 -35.58 -5.10 25.20
N TYR A 478 -35.38 -3.83 24.87
CA TYR A 478 -34.41 -3.35 23.91
C TYR A 478 -33.68 -2.12 24.48
N THR A 479 -32.40 -1.99 24.16
CA THR A 479 -31.66 -0.76 24.38
C THR A 479 -31.90 0.16 23.17
N GLY A 480 -32.39 1.35 23.39
CA GLY A 480 -32.68 2.30 22.32
C GLY A 480 -32.11 3.68 22.61
N VAL A 481 -31.89 4.45 21.56
CA VAL A 481 -31.39 5.81 21.63
C VAL A 481 -32.51 6.82 21.39
N VAL A 482 -32.63 7.82 22.26
CA VAL A 482 -33.65 8.89 22.13
C VAL A 482 -33.30 9.79 20.96
N LYS A 483 -34.08 9.72 19.88
CA LYS A 483 -33.89 10.56 18.66
C LYS A 483 -34.52 11.93 18.76
N SER A 484 -35.72 12.03 19.30
CA SER A 484 -36.42 13.31 19.42
C SER A 484 -37.46 13.26 20.56
N LEU A 485 -37.77 14.43 21.09
CA LEU A 485 -38.75 14.62 22.13
C LEU A 485 -39.90 15.50 21.59
N THR A 486 -41.13 15.08 21.89
CA THR A 486 -42.35 15.81 21.55
C THR A 486 -43.17 16.03 22.82
N SER A 487 -44.20 16.91 22.78
CA SER A 487 -45.04 17.19 23.95
C SER A 487 -45.79 15.96 24.47
N TYR A 488 -45.98 14.91 23.67
CA TYR A 488 -46.73 13.72 24.02
C TYR A 488 -45.87 12.48 24.26
N GLY A 489 -44.54 12.54 24.02
CA GLY A 489 -43.64 11.43 24.25
C GLY A 489 -42.27 11.58 23.65
N ALA A 490 -41.44 10.54 23.80
CA ALA A 490 -40.11 10.41 23.23
C ALA A 490 -40.08 9.40 22.08
N PHE A 491 -39.41 9.75 20.99
CA PHE A 491 -39.09 8.81 19.93
C PHE A 491 -37.75 8.15 20.21
N VAL A 492 -37.75 6.84 20.29
CA VAL A 492 -36.58 6.02 20.63
C VAL A 492 -36.30 5.07 19.47
N ASP A 493 -35.06 5.06 18.99
CA ASP A 493 -34.59 4.12 17.97
C ASP A 493 -34.20 2.78 18.62
N VAL A 494 -34.93 1.75 18.28
CA VAL A 494 -34.71 0.38 18.79
C VAL A 494 -34.24 -0.51 17.65
N GLY A 495 -32.99 -0.31 17.16
CA GLY A 495 -32.43 -1.11 16.08
C GLY A 495 -32.87 -0.72 14.67
N GLY A 496 -33.04 0.60 14.41
CA GLY A 496 -33.42 1.15 13.09
C GLY A 496 -34.92 1.34 12.92
N VAL A 497 -35.73 1.08 13.96
CA VAL A 497 -37.16 1.35 14.02
C VAL A 497 -37.43 2.39 15.11
N ASP A 498 -38.15 3.46 14.74
CA ASP A 498 -38.53 4.51 15.67
C ASP A 498 -39.78 4.11 16.45
N GLY A 499 -39.62 3.80 17.74
CA GLY A 499 -40.72 3.52 18.64
C GLY A 499 -41.15 4.75 19.44
N LEU A 500 -42.43 4.91 19.71
CA LEU A 500 -42.96 5.99 20.56
C LEU A 500 -43.08 5.51 22.00
N CYS A 501 -42.37 6.16 22.91
CA CYS A 501 -42.60 6.06 24.32
C CYS A 501 -43.48 7.25 24.78
N HIS A 502 -44.76 7.00 25.02
CA HIS A 502 -45.70 8.04 25.43
C HIS A 502 -45.29 8.65 26.80
N ILE A 503 -45.63 9.90 27.04
CA ILE A 503 -45.28 10.62 28.28
C ILE A 503 -45.74 9.88 29.53
N SER A 504 -46.89 9.21 29.49
CA SER A 504 -47.40 8.38 30.61
C SER A 504 -46.62 7.08 30.84
N GLU A 505 -45.78 6.68 29.88
CA GLU A 505 -44.93 5.48 29.96
C GLU A 505 -43.47 5.80 30.28
N LEU A 506 -43.13 7.10 30.34
CA LEU A 506 -41.77 7.57 30.70
C LEU A 506 -41.57 7.65 32.20
N SER A 507 -42.62 8.00 32.96
CA SER A 507 -42.54 8.14 34.41
C SER A 507 -43.84 7.73 35.11
N TRP A 508 -43.74 7.29 36.34
CA TRP A 508 -44.84 7.10 37.27
C TRP A 508 -45.38 8.43 37.85
N ASN A 509 -44.55 9.48 37.80
CA ASN A 509 -44.94 10.84 38.21
C ASN A 509 -45.60 11.59 37.06
N ASN A 510 -46.42 12.56 37.41
CA ASN A 510 -47.03 13.43 36.41
C ASN A 510 -46.01 14.48 35.94
N ILE A 511 -45.42 14.25 34.74
CA ILE A 511 -44.42 15.13 34.10
C ILE A 511 -45.10 16.00 33.05
N LYS A 512 -44.60 17.21 32.86
CA LYS A 512 -45.17 18.16 31.87
C LYS A 512 -44.54 17.98 30.49
N HIS A 513 -43.28 17.57 30.46
CA HIS A 513 -42.57 17.34 29.21
C HIS A 513 -41.57 16.16 29.35
N PRO A 514 -41.34 15.34 28.33
CA PRO A 514 -40.41 14.22 28.35
C PRO A 514 -38.95 14.58 28.70
N SER A 515 -38.53 15.82 28.43
CA SER A 515 -37.19 16.34 28.77
C SER A 515 -36.87 16.40 30.29
N GLU A 516 -37.89 16.21 31.13
CA GLU A 516 -37.70 16.09 32.57
C GLU A 516 -37.12 14.73 32.99
N VAL A 517 -37.24 13.72 32.11
CA VAL A 517 -36.82 12.32 32.37
C VAL A 517 -35.68 11.90 31.48
N VAL A 518 -35.72 12.21 30.17
CA VAL A 518 -34.76 11.77 29.16
C VAL A 518 -34.35 12.90 28.24
N LYS A 519 -33.12 12.86 27.70
CA LYS A 519 -32.58 13.83 26.75
C LYS A 519 -32.35 13.18 25.39
N VAL A 520 -32.33 14.01 24.35
CA VAL A 520 -31.96 13.55 23.01
C VAL A 520 -30.51 13.06 23.00
N GLY A 521 -30.30 11.82 22.54
CA GLY A 521 -29.01 11.14 22.53
C GLY A 521 -28.79 10.16 23.68
N ASP A 522 -29.69 10.13 24.70
CA ASP A 522 -29.57 9.18 25.79
C ASP A 522 -29.87 7.75 25.32
N GLU A 523 -29.05 6.79 25.80
CA GLU A 523 -29.36 5.36 25.67
C GLU A 523 -30.25 4.93 26.83
N ILE A 524 -31.41 4.38 26.51
CA ILE A 524 -32.39 3.94 27.50
C ILE A 524 -32.85 2.51 27.21
N GLU A 525 -33.11 1.76 28.29
CA GLU A 525 -33.74 0.43 28.20
C GLU A 525 -35.26 0.60 28.13
N VAL A 526 -35.86 0.13 27.04
CA VAL A 526 -37.29 0.20 26.80
C VAL A 526 -37.85 -1.19 26.50
N TYR A 527 -39.13 -1.42 26.84
CA TYR A 527 -39.82 -2.65 26.50
C TYR A 527 -40.93 -2.38 25.49
N VAL A 528 -41.22 -3.37 24.65
CA VAL A 528 -42.31 -3.25 23.68
C VAL A 528 -43.65 -3.44 24.37
N LYS A 529 -44.50 -2.43 24.33
CA LYS A 529 -45.85 -2.46 24.89
C LYS A 529 -46.85 -3.01 23.86
N SER A 530 -46.77 -2.53 22.64
CA SER A 530 -47.56 -2.98 21.51
C SER A 530 -46.83 -2.66 20.21
N TYR A 531 -47.09 -3.41 19.16
CA TYR A 531 -46.54 -3.16 17.83
C TYR A 531 -47.59 -3.42 16.74
N ASP A 532 -47.46 -2.68 15.66
CA ASP A 532 -48.34 -2.76 14.49
C ASP A 532 -47.44 -2.93 13.24
N PRO A 533 -47.28 -4.15 12.71
CA PRO A 533 -46.41 -4.41 11.56
C PRO A 533 -46.91 -3.73 10.27
N GLU A 534 -48.23 -3.58 10.09
CA GLU A 534 -48.82 -3.01 8.87
C GLU A 534 -48.53 -1.51 8.76
N ASN A 535 -48.62 -0.79 9.88
CA ASN A 535 -48.35 0.65 9.95
C ASN A 535 -46.90 0.96 10.40
N GLN A 536 -46.08 -0.07 10.63
CA GLN A 536 -44.70 0.05 11.10
C GLN A 536 -44.55 0.93 12.37
N LYS A 537 -45.47 0.79 13.32
CA LYS A 537 -45.49 1.54 14.57
C LYS A 537 -45.22 0.64 15.76
N VAL A 538 -44.37 1.11 16.65
CA VAL A 538 -44.03 0.43 17.91
C VAL A 538 -44.30 1.39 19.07
N SER A 539 -45.06 0.93 20.04
CA SER A 539 -45.26 1.63 21.30
C SER A 539 -44.35 1.04 22.36
N LEU A 540 -43.58 1.89 23.00
CA LEU A 540 -42.57 1.51 23.97
C LEU A 540 -42.94 1.96 25.37
N GLY A 541 -42.48 1.24 26.38
CA GLY A 541 -42.55 1.62 27.79
C GLY A 541 -41.12 1.72 28.38
N TYR A 542 -40.92 2.71 29.20
CA TYR A 542 -39.63 2.96 29.89
C TYR A 542 -39.71 2.65 31.38
N LYS A 543 -40.90 2.91 32.00
CA LYS A 543 -41.09 2.72 33.44
C LYS A 543 -41.04 1.23 33.83
N LYS A 544 -40.21 0.91 34.81
CA LYS A 544 -40.08 -0.45 35.35
C LYS A 544 -41.18 -0.72 36.38
N GLU A 545 -41.71 -1.94 36.41
CA GLU A 545 -42.74 -2.35 37.39
C GLU A 545 -42.19 -2.31 38.84
N GLU A 546 -40.91 -2.57 39.00
CA GLU A 546 -40.21 -2.48 40.30
C GLU A 546 -40.22 -1.06 40.92
N ASP A 547 -40.32 -0.04 40.07
CA ASP A 547 -40.43 1.35 40.49
C ASP A 547 -41.85 1.87 40.62
N ASN A 548 -42.81 0.96 40.53
CA ASN A 548 -44.24 1.30 40.71
C ASN A 548 -44.46 1.76 42.15
N PRO A 549 -44.86 3.04 42.38
CA PRO A 549 -45.08 3.56 43.72
C PRO A 549 -46.13 2.80 44.51
N TRP A 550 -47.10 2.15 43.82
CA TRP A 550 -48.16 1.35 44.49
C TRP A 550 -47.60 0.02 44.98
N VAL A 551 -46.68 -0.60 44.28
CA VAL A 551 -46.01 -1.86 44.74
C VAL A 551 -45.08 -1.53 45.91
N LYS A 552 -44.37 -0.40 45.86
CA LYS A 552 -43.57 0.07 47.00
C LYS A 552 -44.40 0.39 48.23
N LEU A 553 -45.58 1.03 48.05
CA LEU A 553 -46.50 1.31 49.12
C LEU A 553 -47.02 0.00 49.77
N GLU A 554 -47.35 -1.00 48.99
CA GLU A 554 -47.85 -2.31 49.48
C GLU A 554 -46.78 -3.01 50.31
N ASN A 555 -45.52 -2.98 49.92
CA ASN A 555 -44.41 -3.70 50.55
C ASN A 555 -43.78 -2.92 51.72
N GLU A 556 -43.75 -1.59 51.67
CA GLU A 556 -42.96 -0.78 52.61
C GLU A 556 -43.81 -0.04 53.65
N VAL A 557 -45.15 0.22 53.41
CA VAL A 557 -45.98 1.02 54.26
C VAL A 557 -47.26 0.30 54.68
N PRO A 558 -47.24 -0.48 55.78
CA PRO A 558 -48.42 -1.15 56.30
C PRO A 558 -49.49 -0.17 56.82
N VAL A 559 -50.76 -0.57 56.77
CA VAL A 559 -51.85 0.18 57.32
C VAL A 559 -51.61 0.41 58.83
N GLY A 560 -51.75 1.63 59.29
CA GLY A 560 -51.47 2.08 60.64
C GLY A 560 -50.16 2.86 60.78
N THR A 561 -49.33 2.97 59.71
CA THR A 561 -48.09 3.77 59.71
C THR A 561 -48.37 5.25 59.73
N GLU A 562 -47.64 5.99 60.59
CA GLU A 562 -47.70 7.42 60.70
C GLU A 562 -46.54 8.08 59.95
N PHE A 563 -46.80 9.16 59.27
CA PHE A 563 -45.80 9.94 58.55
C PHE A 563 -46.22 11.41 58.41
N THR A 564 -45.24 12.30 58.31
CA THR A 564 -45.46 13.72 58.03
C THR A 564 -45.35 13.97 56.54
N ALA A 565 -46.38 14.60 55.97
CA ALA A 565 -46.41 14.79 54.49
C ALA A 565 -47.14 16.11 54.13
N PRO A 566 -46.81 16.71 52.98
CA PRO A 566 -47.36 17.99 52.56
C PRO A 566 -48.78 17.84 51.97
N VAL A 567 -49.62 18.84 52.25
CA VAL A 567 -50.93 19.02 51.63
C VAL A 567 -50.78 19.48 50.20
N VAL A 568 -51.19 18.70 49.22
CA VAL A 568 -51.08 19.03 47.77
C VAL A 568 -52.27 19.78 47.23
N SER A 569 -53.47 19.42 47.68
CA SER A 569 -54.70 20.09 47.26
C SER A 569 -55.80 19.98 48.32
N ILE A 570 -56.72 20.95 48.29
CA ILE A 570 -57.83 21.02 49.22
C ILE A 570 -59.14 20.99 48.41
N THR A 571 -60.04 20.15 48.84
CA THR A 571 -61.40 20.03 48.27
C THR A 571 -62.49 20.27 49.31
N LYS A 572 -63.72 20.33 48.88
CA LYS A 572 -64.87 20.48 49.80
C LYS A 572 -65.05 19.28 50.74
N PHE A 573 -64.46 18.13 50.39
CA PHE A 573 -64.66 16.88 51.12
C PHE A 573 -63.46 16.49 51.97
N GLY A 574 -62.32 17.18 51.83
CA GLY A 574 -61.08 16.86 52.53
C GLY A 574 -59.82 17.44 51.89
N ALA A 575 -58.68 17.12 52.40
CA ALA A 575 -57.37 17.49 51.88
C ALA A 575 -56.65 16.27 51.28
N PHE A 576 -55.95 16.50 50.13
CA PHE A 576 -55.06 15.50 49.56
C PHE A 576 -53.65 15.75 50.07
N VAL A 577 -53.05 14.72 50.64
CA VAL A 577 -51.72 14.72 51.22
C VAL A 577 -50.83 13.77 50.42
N ARG A 578 -49.62 14.19 50.05
CA ARG A 578 -48.71 13.41 49.25
C ARG A 578 -47.89 12.45 50.13
N ILE A 579 -48.21 11.15 50.00
CA ILE A 579 -47.54 10.10 50.74
C ILE A 579 -46.20 9.75 50.12
N MET A 580 -46.21 9.56 48.79
CA MET A 580 -45.03 9.25 47.99
C MET A 580 -45.14 9.98 46.63
N PRO A 581 -44.04 10.13 45.90
CA PRO A 581 -44.12 10.69 44.56
C PRO A 581 -45.13 9.95 43.67
N GLY A 582 -46.16 10.65 43.23
CA GLY A 582 -47.27 10.08 42.41
C GLY A 582 -48.40 9.45 43.18
N ILE A 583 -48.41 9.45 44.50
CA ILE A 583 -49.48 8.90 45.36
C ILE A 583 -49.94 9.94 46.34
N ASP A 584 -51.19 10.35 46.20
CA ASP A 584 -51.84 11.31 47.09
C ASP A 584 -52.96 10.56 47.87
N GLY A 585 -52.99 10.67 49.19
CA GLY A 585 -54.04 10.12 50.07
C GLY A 585 -55.03 11.19 50.46
N LEU A 586 -56.29 10.81 50.69
CA LEU A 586 -57.36 11.70 51.11
C LEU A 586 -57.52 11.68 52.63
N VAL A 587 -57.36 12.82 53.27
CA VAL A 587 -57.82 13.10 54.63
C VAL A 587 -59.24 13.67 54.51
N HIS A 588 -60.24 12.88 54.86
CA HIS A 588 -61.62 13.33 54.85
C HIS A 588 -61.84 14.44 55.89
N ILE A 589 -62.78 15.39 55.66
CA ILE A 589 -63.04 16.52 56.52
C ILE A 589 -63.33 16.07 57.99
N SER A 590 -63.94 14.92 58.21
CA SER A 590 -64.21 14.34 59.53
C SER A 590 -62.96 13.78 60.25
N GLU A 591 -61.89 13.62 59.50
CA GLU A 591 -60.64 12.97 59.97
C GLU A 591 -59.50 14.00 60.17
N ILE A 592 -59.79 15.32 60.09
CA ILE A 592 -58.80 16.39 60.21
C ILE A 592 -58.58 16.74 61.69
N THR A 593 -59.63 16.97 62.44
CA THR A 593 -59.58 17.32 63.90
C THR A 593 -60.71 16.67 64.66
N ASN A 594 -60.62 16.66 66.02
CA ASN A 594 -61.65 16.15 66.90
C ASN A 594 -62.89 17.08 66.98
N GLU A 595 -62.75 18.35 66.56
CA GLU A 595 -63.82 19.30 66.50
C GLU A 595 -64.46 19.40 65.11
N ARG A 596 -65.71 19.81 65.04
CA ARG A 596 -66.42 19.85 63.73
C ARG A 596 -65.92 20.97 62.88
N VAL A 597 -65.20 20.64 61.79
CA VAL A 597 -64.67 21.60 60.78
C VAL A 597 -65.75 21.89 59.73
N ASN A 598 -66.07 23.17 59.52
CA ASN A 598 -67.06 23.62 58.50
C ASN A 598 -66.45 23.74 57.10
N LYS A 599 -65.16 24.12 57.02
CA LYS A 599 -64.43 24.18 55.74
C LYS A 599 -62.98 23.74 55.97
N VAL A 600 -62.46 22.86 55.13
CA VAL A 600 -61.10 22.34 55.20
C VAL A 600 -60.06 23.48 55.11
N SER A 601 -60.33 24.52 54.35
CA SER A 601 -59.45 25.73 54.17
C SER A 601 -59.27 26.58 55.45
N ASP A 602 -60.08 26.36 56.45
CA ASP A 602 -60.01 27.12 57.73
C ASP A 602 -58.91 26.53 58.67
N VAL A 603 -58.57 25.26 58.42
CA VAL A 603 -57.62 24.47 59.23
C VAL A 603 -56.32 24.16 58.50
N LEU A 604 -56.39 23.91 57.17
CA LEU A 604 -55.26 23.49 56.38
C LEU A 604 -55.07 24.37 55.14
N LYS A 605 -53.79 24.62 54.76
CA LYS A 605 -53.42 25.29 53.54
C LYS A 605 -52.59 24.38 52.65
N VAL A 606 -52.67 24.61 51.35
CA VAL A 606 -51.80 23.88 50.39
C VAL A 606 -50.34 24.22 50.71
N GLY A 607 -49.53 23.17 50.91
CA GLY A 607 -48.13 23.29 51.27
C GLY A 607 -47.82 23.06 52.76
N ASP A 608 -48.87 22.95 53.64
CA ASP A 608 -48.66 22.64 55.03
C ASP A 608 -48.20 21.21 55.20
N GLU A 609 -47.23 20.96 56.06
CA GLU A 609 -46.81 19.62 56.50
C GLU A 609 -47.71 19.14 57.63
N VAL A 610 -48.38 18.02 57.39
CA VAL A 610 -49.33 17.43 58.33
C VAL A 610 -48.93 16.01 58.69
N ARG A 611 -49.12 15.67 59.97
CA ARG A 611 -48.92 14.32 60.44
C ARG A 611 -50.20 13.52 60.22
N VAL A 612 -50.08 12.41 59.50
CA VAL A 612 -51.22 11.59 59.08
C VAL A 612 -50.93 10.12 59.34
N LYS A 613 -51.97 9.38 59.67
CA LYS A 613 -51.96 7.91 59.84
C LYS A 613 -52.69 7.24 58.69
N LEU A 614 -52.11 6.24 58.10
CA LEU A 614 -52.70 5.45 57.03
C LEU A 614 -53.81 4.56 57.61
N THR A 615 -55.07 4.84 57.25
CA THR A 615 -56.22 4.13 57.78
C THR A 615 -56.70 3.00 56.88
N ALA A 616 -56.70 3.19 55.56
CA ALA A 616 -57.10 2.18 54.59
C ALA A 616 -56.46 2.43 53.23
N VAL A 617 -56.11 1.37 52.49
CA VAL A 617 -55.64 1.39 51.12
C VAL A 617 -56.55 0.52 50.28
N ASP A 618 -57.15 1.07 49.24
CA ASP A 618 -57.90 0.36 48.21
C ASP A 618 -57.04 0.28 46.96
N PHE A 619 -56.36 -0.84 46.74
CA PHE A 619 -55.43 -1.04 45.61
C PHE A 619 -56.19 -1.12 44.26
N ASP A 620 -57.46 -1.67 44.27
CA ASP A 620 -58.25 -1.81 43.04
C ASP A 620 -58.70 -0.45 42.49
N ARG A 621 -59.15 0.43 43.43
CA ARG A 621 -59.62 1.78 43.06
C ARG A 621 -58.53 2.85 43.18
N LYS A 622 -57.32 2.47 43.56
CA LYS A 622 -56.14 3.34 43.78
C LYS A 622 -56.52 4.53 44.68
N ARG A 623 -57.12 4.25 45.84
CA ARG A 623 -57.54 5.26 46.84
C ARG A 623 -56.90 4.97 48.16
N ILE A 624 -56.42 6.02 48.80
CA ILE A 624 -55.80 5.96 50.11
C ILE A 624 -56.54 6.89 51.06
N SER A 625 -56.96 6.34 52.20
CA SER A 625 -57.63 7.11 53.27
C SER A 625 -56.62 7.36 54.39
N LEU A 626 -56.55 8.60 54.79
CA LEU A 626 -55.67 9.09 55.83
C LEU A 626 -56.46 9.76 56.94
N SER A 627 -55.99 9.70 58.17
CA SER A 627 -56.56 10.37 59.33
C SER A 627 -55.49 11.17 60.06
N MET A 628 -55.72 12.44 60.28
CA MET A 628 -54.96 13.31 61.18
C MET A 628 -55.46 13.11 62.62
N LYS A 629 -56.78 12.92 62.76
CA LYS A 629 -57.44 12.69 64.06
C LYS A 629 -56.84 11.48 64.81
N ALA A 630 -56.56 10.39 64.12
CA ALA A 630 -55.97 9.21 64.70
C ALA A 630 -54.56 9.46 65.29
N CYS A 631 -53.81 10.43 64.80
CA CYS A 631 -52.53 10.85 65.33
C CYS A 631 -52.71 11.75 66.58
N LEU A 632 -53.75 12.59 66.59
CA LEU A 632 -54.07 13.45 67.74
C LEU A 632 -54.68 12.70 68.94
N ASP A 633 -55.41 11.59 68.70
CA ASP A 633 -56.00 10.75 69.73
C ASP A 633 -54.92 9.92 70.48
N GLU A 634 -53.80 9.56 69.84
CA GLU A 634 -52.66 8.87 70.46
C GLU A 634 -51.85 9.83 71.35
N GLU A 635 -51.66 11.10 70.96
CA GLU A 635 -50.97 12.11 71.79
C GLU A 635 -51.76 12.45 73.07
N ASN A 636 -53.10 12.40 73.01
CA ASN A 636 -53.95 12.68 74.18
C ASN A 636 -54.14 11.43 75.09
N GLY A 637 -53.71 10.23 74.62
CA GLY A 637 -53.82 8.97 75.39
C GLY A 637 -52.57 8.67 76.25
N GLU A 638 -51.41 9.25 75.94
CA GLU A 638 -50.16 9.03 76.71
C GLU A 638 -50.02 9.96 77.94
N ASP A 639 -50.82 11.03 78.05
CA ASP A 639 -50.85 11.90 79.24
C ASP A 639 -51.87 11.49 80.34
N ALA A 640 -52.43 10.26 80.21
CA ALA A 640 -53.47 9.73 81.17
C ALA A 640 -53.12 8.33 81.79
N GLU A 641 -51.82 7.97 82.00
CA GLU A 641 -51.37 6.90 82.89
C GLU A 641 -50.22 7.38 83.76
#